data_1b6732f837d7ae46a5001c5543429075
#
_entry.id   1b6732f837d7ae46a5001c5543429075
#
_cell.length_a   1.000
_cell.length_b   1.000
_cell.length_c   1.000
_cell.angle_alpha   90.00
_cell.angle_beta   90.00
_cell.angle_gamma   90.00
#
_symmetry.space_group_name_H-M   'P 1'
#
loop_
_entity.id
_entity.type
_entity.pdbx_description
1 polymer ?
#
loop_
_entity_poly.entity_id
_entity_poly.type
_entity_poly.pdbx_seq_one_letter_code
_entity_poly.pdbx_strand_id
1 'polypeptide(L)'
;MAASASKSLKPVRKAEIADHSTFPVLMKSPAATPPPPRLLDSIRGPADVKAVPVEQLPVLAQEIRDELIAVTARNGGHIGPNLGVVELTIALHRTFSSPEDQFVFDVAHQGYVHKLLTGRGGEFFRKLRQTGGASGFLYRNESPHDAFGAGHAGTALSAALGMATARDLRGTGEHVVAVCGDAAFTCGITLEALNNVVSSTKRLIVILNDNEWSIAKNVGAISSYLNRISTSATYNRMHHNVEEFFKSFPAGVEMNRVYMKWKRETKDFFVESSLFEKFGLRYLGPVDGHDFDALQKNLEFARHCDVPVLVHVLTKKGKGLEAAMAHPEKFHGAGPYDPVSGENRKPTAGSPPNFQDVFGLALTRFAKADARIVGITGAMPSGTGLSHLAAGVPRQFFDVGIAEEHAVLFAAGMATKGLRPVCAIYSTFLQRAYDQVIHDVALQNLPVTFCLDRAGLSPNDGPTHHGLFDLSYLRCVPNATIMQPKDEDELVDMLHTSLALPGPGFIRYPRGAGLGVQLKEKPALLAVGHAEMVREGSNIMIWALGSMVQDALALAEKLTTEEKISVGVVNARFVKPLDRALLLSHAACIPLLVTMEDHVLSGGFGSAVLEALQEADCRTAVERIGWPDKFVEHGSSTELLRATYGLAPEEIHRRVLARWRNLSAEHVAADV
;
A
#
# COMPACT_ATOMS: atom_id res chain seq x y z
N MET A 1 2.74 77.62 -4.83
CA MET A 1 2.68 77.71 -6.30
C MET A 1 2.81 76.31 -6.83
N ALA A 2 1.82 75.88 -7.33
CA ALA A 2 1.29 75.29 -8.55
C ALA A 2 1.53 73.76 -8.56
N ALA A 3 0.71 72.89 -9.01
CA ALA A 3 -0.69 72.88 -9.40
C ALA A 3 -1.03 71.37 -9.59
N SER A 4 -2.23 71.03 -9.23
CA SER A 4 -2.84 69.72 -9.40
C SER A 4 -2.93 69.31 -10.86
N ALA A 5 -2.82 68.00 -11.13
CA ALA A 5 -3.47 67.39 -12.30
C ALA A 5 -4.03 66.03 -11.92
N SER A 6 -5.30 66.00 -11.69
CA SER A 6 -6.13 64.80 -11.64
C SER A 6 -6.19 64.20 -13.05
N LYS A 7 -5.86 62.90 -13.20
CA LYS A 7 -6.25 62.13 -14.38
C LYS A 7 -7.28 61.07 -13.99
N SER A 8 -8.46 61.28 -14.49
CA SER A 8 -9.61 60.39 -14.45
C SER A 8 -9.29 59.05 -15.08
N LEU A 9 -9.49 57.96 -14.35
CA LEU A 9 -9.52 56.60 -14.88
C LEU A 9 -10.84 56.36 -15.64
N LYS A 10 -10.71 56.05 -16.93
CA LYS A 10 -11.81 55.54 -17.76
C LYS A 10 -12.12 54.10 -17.41
N PRO A 11 -13.36 53.63 -17.50
CA PRO A 11 -13.74 52.25 -17.21
C PRO A 11 -13.19 51.27 -18.26
N VAL A 12 -12.61 50.19 -17.77
CA VAL A 12 -12.11 49.06 -18.59
C VAL A 12 -13.33 48.33 -19.16
N ARG A 13 -13.40 48.25 -20.48
CA ARG A 13 -14.39 47.45 -21.20
C ARG A 13 -14.24 45.94 -20.82
N LYS A 14 -15.41 45.31 -20.57
CA LYS A 14 -15.55 43.85 -20.52
C LYS A 14 -14.96 43.25 -21.80
N ALA A 15 -13.94 42.38 -21.63
CA ALA A 15 -13.47 41.54 -22.71
C ALA A 15 -14.50 40.43 -22.96
N GLU A 16 -15.01 40.38 -24.19
CA GLU A 16 -15.82 39.29 -24.71
C GLU A 16 -14.96 38.00 -24.69
N ILE A 17 -15.53 36.97 -24.10
CA ILE A 17 -14.96 35.60 -24.18
C ILE A 17 -15.19 35.12 -25.61
N ALA A 18 -14.11 35.09 -26.39
CA ALA A 18 -14.12 34.48 -27.73
C ALA A 18 -14.24 32.97 -27.57
N ASP A 19 -15.32 32.44 -28.12
CA ASP A 19 -15.55 31.00 -28.31
C ASP A 19 -14.54 30.44 -29.30
N HIS A 20 -13.49 29.77 -28.82
CA HIS A 20 -12.52 29.04 -29.64
C HIS A 20 -12.90 27.57 -29.78
N SER A 21 -14.11 27.28 -30.27
CA SER A 21 -14.51 25.94 -30.73
C SER A 21 -14.34 25.77 -32.25
N THR A 22 -13.15 26.00 -32.78
CA THR A 22 -12.80 25.56 -34.13
C THR A 22 -11.46 24.82 -34.10
N PHE A 23 -11.53 23.53 -33.79
CA PHE A 23 -10.45 22.60 -34.18
C PHE A 23 -10.52 22.42 -35.71
N PRO A 24 -9.37 22.42 -36.40
CA PRO A 24 -9.36 22.09 -37.83
C PRO A 24 -9.86 20.66 -38.02
N VAL A 25 -10.86 20.50 -38.87
CA VAL A 25 -11.35 19.21 -39.32
C VAL A 25 -10.18 18.48 -39.99
N LEU A 26 -9.55 17.57 -39.26
CA LEU A 26 -8.61 16.61 -39.84
C LEU A 26 -9.36 15.78 -40.88
N MET A 27 -8.95 15.89 -42.12
CA MET A 27 -9.43 15.05 -43.23
C MET A 27 -9.48 13.59 -42.75
N LYS A 28 -10.63 12.95 -42.93
CA LYS A 28 -10.81 11.52 -42.71
C LYS A 28 -9.83 10.77 -43.57
N SER A 29 -8.78 10.22 -42.97
CA SER A 29 -8.01 9.14 -43.61
C SER A 29 -8.97 8.02 -43.99
N PRO A 30 -8.74 7.31 -45.10
CA PRO A 30 -9.57 6.16 -45.50
C PRO A 30 -9.66 5.21 -44.30
N ALA A 31 -10.86 4.71 -44.04
CA ALA A 31 -11.14 3.83 -42.89
C ALA A 31 -10.15 2.66 -42.91
N ALA A 32 -9.20 2.68 -41.99
CA ALA A 32 -8.31 1.55 -41.77
C ALA A 32 -9.20 0.33 -41.45
N THR A 33 -8.95 -0.76 -42.15
CA THR A 33 -9.58 -2.05 -41.84
C THR A 33 -9.43 -2.27 -40.32
N PRO A 34 -10.52 -2.59 -39.59
CA PRO A 34 -10.40 -2.82 -38.17
C PRO A 34 -9.33 -3.90 -37.94
N PRO A 35 -8.42 -3.71 -36.96
CA PRO A 35 -7.41 -4.71 -36.70
C PRO A 35 -8.09 -6.06 -36.40
N PRO A 36 -7.47 -7.18 -36.75
CA PRO A 36 -8.05 -8.49 -36.47
C PRO A 36 -8.36 -8.61 -34.96
N PRO A 37 -9.47 -9.28 -34.60
CA PRO A 37 -9.84 -9.45 -33.19
C PRO A 37 -8.70 -10.14 -32.44
N ARG A 38 -8.29 -9.57 -31.30
CA ARG A 38 -7.22 -10.11 -30.44
C ARG A 38 -7.72 -11.41 -29.80
N LEU A 39 -6.80 -12.36 -29.56
CA LEU A 39 -7.10 -13.58 -28.77
C LEU A 39 -7.61 -13.22 -27.38
N LEU A 40 -6.98 -12.23 -26.72
CA LEU A 40 -7.35 -11.75 -25.40
C LEU A 40 -8.82 -11.30 -25.34
N ASP A 41 -9.35 -10.70 -26.41
CA ASP A 41 -10.75 -10.25 -26.45
C ASP A 41 -11.76 -11.42 -26.48
N SER A 42 -11.31 -12.64 -26.78
CA SER A 42 -12.13 -13.86 -26.75
C SER A 42 -12.12 -14.55 -25.38
N ILE A 43 -11.19 -14.22 -24.49
CA ILE A 43 -11.09 -14.86 -23.17
C ILE A 43 -12.17 -14.33 -22.23
N ARG A 44 -13.11 -15.21 -21.87
CA ARG A 44 -14.20 -14.95 -20.92
C ARG A 44 -13.98 -15.65 -19.57
N GLY A 45 -13.04 -16.62 -19.53
CA GLY A 45 -12.71 -17.36 -18.33
C GLY A 45 -11.61 -18.40 -18.56
N PRO A 46 -11.24 -19.15 -17.50
CA PRO A 46 -10.14 -20.13 -17.57
C PRO A 46 -10.34 -21.24 -18.62
N ALA A 47 -11.60 -21.59 -18.94
CA ALA A 47 -11.89 -22.58 -19.98
C ALA A 47 -11.40 -22.14 -21.36
N ASP A 48 -11.54 -20.84 -21.67
CA ASP A 48 -11.08 -20.29 -22.95
C ASP A 48 -9.55 -20.31 -23.01
N VAL A 49 -8.87 -20.02 -21.89
CA VAL A 49 -7.39 -20.10 -21.80
C VAL A 49 -6.90 -21.53 -22.09
N LYS A 50 -7.61 -22.56 -21.61
CA LYS A 50 -7.29 -23.97 -21.88
C LYS A 50 -7.49 -24.33 -23.36
N ALA A 51 -8.45 -23.68 -24.03
CA ALA A 51 -8.75 -23.91 -25.45
C ALA A 51 -7.77 -23.27 -26.41
N VAL A 52 -6.96 -22.29 -25.96
CA VAL A 52 -5.96 -21.65 -26.83
C VAL A 52 -4.91 -22.67 -27.26
N PRO A 53 -4.65 -22.83 -28.59
CA PRO A 53 -3.59 -23.70 -29.09
C PRO A 53 -2.20 -23.28 -28.53
N VAL A 54 -1.34 -24.28 -28.31
CA VAL A 54 0.00 -24.03 -27.69
C VAL A 54 0.79 -23.03 -28.52
N GLU A 55 0.71 -23.10 -29.85
CA GLU A 55 1.41 -22.24 -30.81
C GLU A 55 0.95 -20.77 -30.72
N GLN A 56 -0.24 -20.53 -30.19
CA GLN A 56 -0.83 -19.20 -30.03
C GLN A 56 -0.58 -18.58 -28.64
N LEU A 57 -0.04 -19.35 -27.68
CA LEU A 57 0.23 -18.85 -26.32
C LEU A 57 1.20 -17.65 -26.30
N PRO A 58 2.26 -17.60 -27.14
CA PRO A 58 3.12 -16.40 -27.21
C PRO A 58 2.38 -15.16 -27.70
N VAL A 59 1.40 -15.33 -28.63
CA VAL A 59 0.56 -14.22 -29.09
C VAL A 59 -0.34 -13.72 -27.97
N LEU A 60 -1.03 -14.61 -27.26
CA LEU A 60 -1.85 -14.26 -26.10
C LEU A 60 -1.01 -13.53 -25.04
N ALA A 61 0.20 -14.02 -24.74
CA ALA A 61 1.10 -13.40 -23.78
C ALA A 61 1.49 -11.97 -24.17
N GLN A 62 1.74 -11.73 -25.46
CA GLN A 62 2.06 -10.39 -25.97
C GLN A 62 0.84 -9.46 -25.88
N GLU A 63 -0.34 -9.91 -26.28
CA GLU A 63 -1.57 -9.11 -26.18
C GLU A 63 -1.91 -8.72 -24.75
N ILE A 64 -1.68 -9.63 -23.77
CA ILE A 64 -1.81 -9.33 -22.33
C ILE A 64 -0.81 -8.24 -21.94
N ARG A 65 0.45 -8.31 -22.37
CA ARG A 65 1.45 -7.26 -22.07
C ARG A 65 1.04 -5.91 -22.63
N ASP A 66 0.58 -5.90 -23.86
CA ASP A 66 0.15 -4.66 -24.53
C ASP A 66 -1.04 -4.02 -23.78
N GLU A 67 -2.02 -4.82 -23.33
CA GLU A 67 -3.16 -4.35 -22.53
C GLU A 67 -2.70 -3.82 -21.17
N LEU A 68 -1.81 -4.54 -20.47
CA LEU A 68 -1.25 -4.13 -19.20
C LEU A 68 -0.51 -2.79 -19.31
N ILE A 69 0.35 -2.65 -20.32
CA ILE A 69 1.12 -1.42 -20.56
C ILE A 69 0.17 -0.26 -20.86
N ALA A 70 -0.80 -0.48 -21.77
CA ALA A 70 -1.75 0.56 -22.16
C ALA A 70 -2.62 1.06 -20.99
N VAL A 71 -3.07 0.16 -20.11
CA VAL A 71 -3.92 0.51 -18.97
C VAL A 71 -3.10 1.19 -17.87
N THR A 72 -1.95 0.62 -17.52
CA THR A 72 -1.12 1.18 -16.42
C THR A 72 -0.41 2.47 -16.81
N ALA A 73 -0.10 2.70 -18.09
CA ALA A 73 0.42 3.98 -18.56
C ALA A 73 -0.57 5.13 -18.31
N ARG A 74 -1.87 4.86 -18.35
CA ARG A 74 -2.94 5.85 -18.09
C ARG A 74 -3.27 5.99 -16.62
N ASN A 75 -3.43 4.88 -15.91
CA ASN A 75 -4.00 4.85 -14.56
C ASN A 75 -2.95 4.69 -13.47
N GLY A 76 -1.71 4.35 -13.82
CA GLY A 76 -0.74 3.81 -12.89
C GLY A 76 -1.04 2.37 -12.51
N GLY A 77 -0.16 1.75 -11.71
CA GLY A 77 -0.34 0.41 -11.20
C GLY A 77 0.96 -0.39 -11.11
N HIS A 78 0.83 -1.67 -10.76
CA HIS A 78 1.95 -2.58 -10.50
C HIS A 78 2.41 -3.25 -11.80
N ILE A 79 2.90 -2.46 -12.76
CA ILE A 79 3.21 -2.96 -14.11
C ILE A 79 4.38 -3.94 -14.13
N GLY A 80 5.49 -3.63 -13.45
CA GLY A 80 6.69 -4.48 -13.46
C GLY A 80 6.43 -5.91 -12.97
N PRO A 81 5.81 -6.12 -11.79
CA PRO A 81 5.45 -7.46 -11.31
C PRO A 81 4.54 -8.23 -12.25
N ASN A 82 3.54 -7.58 -12.86
CA ASN A 82 2.58 -8.25 -13.75
C ASN A 82 3.21 -8.67 -15.07
N LEU A 83 4.07 -7.86 -15.66
CA LEU A 83 4.78 -8.21 -16.89
C LEU A 83 5.70 -9.44 -16.72
N GLY A 84 6.23 -9.63 -15.51
CA GLY A 84 7.09 -10.78 -15.19
C GLY A 84 6.36 -12.11 -15.09
N VAL A 85 5.05 -12.11 -14.79
CA VAL A 85 4.29 -13.35 -14.49
C VAL A 85 3.28 -13.73 -15.57
N VAL A 86 3.37 -13.18 -16.76
CA VAL A 86 2.36 -13.42 -17.83
C VAL A 86 2.32 -14.89 -18.21
N GLU A 87 3.45 -15.49 -18.60
CA GLU A 87 3.53 -16.89 -18.99
C GLU A 87 3.20 -17.83 -17.83
N LEU A 88 3.72 -17.54 -16.64
CA LEU A 88 3.42 -18.30 -15.41
C LEU A 88 1.92 -18.34 -15.15
N THR A 89 1.23 -17.19 -15.22
CA THR A 89 -0.20 -17.14 -14.92
C THR A 89 -1.04 -17.85 -15.99
N ILE A 90 -0.66 -17.74 -17.27
CA ILE A 90 -1.28 -18.53 -18.35
C ILE A 90 -1.09 -20.03 -18.09
N ALA A 91 0.12 -20.47 -17.75
CA ALA A 91 0.42 -21.88 -17.48
C ALA A 91 -0.37 -22.41 -16.26
N LEU A 92 -0.53 -21.61 -15.19
CA LEU A 92 -1.36 -21.94 -14.05
C LEU A 92 -2.82 -22.19 -14.46
N HIS A 93 -3.42 -21.28 -15.26
CA HIS A 93 -4.79 -21.44 -15.73
C HIS A 93 -4.98 -22.56 -16.74
N ARG A 94 -3.93 -23.01 -17.42
CA ARG A 94 -3.96 -24.19 -18.29
C ARG A 94 -3.87 -25.49 -17.50
N THR A 95 -3.11 -25.50 -16.41
CA THR A 95 -2.90 -26.71 -15.59
C THR A 95 -4.05 -26.95 -14.61
N PHE A 96 -4.52 -25.89 -13.95
CA PHE A 96 -5.51 -25.97 -12.89
C PHE A 96 -6.88 -25.40 -13.32
N SER A 97 -7.92 -25.69 -12.56
CA SER A 97 -9.31 -25.32 -12.86
C SER A 97 -9.86 -24.34 -11.83
N SER A 98 -9.52 -23.04 -11.96
CA SER A 98 -10.11 -22.01 -11.11
C SER A 98 -11.58 -21.75 -11.54
N PRO A 99 -12.55 -21.59 -10.61
CA PRO A 99 -12.36 -21.35 -9.18
C PRO A 99 -12.31 -22.61 -8.29
N GLU A 100 -12.51 -23.82 -8.84
CA GLU A 100 -12.47 -25.08 -8.07
C GLU A 100 -11.09 -25.25 -7.42
N ASP A 101 -10.02 -25.18 -8.22
CA ASP A 101 -8.65 -25.08 -7.72
C ASP A 101 -8.36 -23.65 -7.24
N GLN A 102 -7.78 -23.51 -6.06
CA GLN A 102 -7.65 -22.24 -5.36
C GLN A 102 -6.26 -21.61 -5.61
N PHE A 103 -6.21 -20.41 -6.17
CA PHE A 103 -4.99 -19.63 -6.29
C PHE A 103 -4.90 -18.56 -5.19
N VAL A 104 -3.83 -18.57 -4.43
CA VAL A 104 -3.55 -17.59 -3.37
C VAL A 104 -2.28 -16.81 -3.73
N PHE A 105 -2.44 -15.58 -4.17
CA PHE A 105 -1.32 -14.73 -4.56
C PHE A 105 -0.84 -13.90 -3.36
N ASP A 106 0.47 -13.93 -3.10
CA ASP A 106 1.08 -13.08 -2.07
C ASP A 106 1.06 -11.62 -2.51
N VAL A 107 0.70 -10.69 -1.62
CA VAL A 107 0.38 -9.29 -1.93
C VAL A 107 -0.75 -9.15 -2.96
N ALA A 108 -0.77 -9.99 -3.97
CA ALA A 108 -1.70 -10.00 -5.10
C ALA A 108 -1.60 -8.76 -6.03
N HIS A 109 -0.53 -7.99 -5.93
CA HIS A 109 -0.22 -6.89 -6.84
C HIS A 109 0.16 -7.37 -8.25
N GLN A 110 0.60 -8.63 -8.40
CA GLN A 110 0.86 -9.33 -9.66
C GLN A 110 -0.38 -10.04 -10.23
N GLY A 111 -1.57 -9.76 -9.70
CA GLY A 111 -2.81 -10.44 -10.06
C GLY A 111 -3.54 -9.90 -11.30
N TYR A 112 -3.01 -8.92 -12.03
CA TYR A 112 -3.71 -8.32 -13.18
C TYR A 112 -3.88 -9.30 -14.34
N VAL A 113 -2.88 -10.14 -14.58
CA VAL A 113 -2.96 -11.22 -15.59
C VAL A 113 -4.07 -12.20 -15.22
N HIS A 114 -4.15 -12.60 -13.95
CA HIS A 114 -5.23 -13.43 -13.43
C HIS A 114 -6.61 -12.80 -13.64
N LYS A 115 -6.76 -11.49 -13.41
CA LYS A 115 -8.00 -10.76 -13.69
C LYS A 115 -8.41 -10.85 -15.16
N LEU A 116 -7.48 -10.61 -16.08
CA LEU A 116 -7.72 -10.71 -17.53
C LEU A 116 -8.15 -12.11 -17.94
N LEU A 117 -7.48 -13.15 -17.42
CA LEU A 117 -7.75 -14.55 -17.76
C LEU A 117 -9.01 -15.12 -17.11
N THR A 118 -9.59 -14.41 -16.15
CA THR A 118 -10.85 -14.77 -15.45
C THR A 118 -12.02 -13.88 -15.85
N GLY A 119 -11.99 -13.32 -17.06
CA GLY A 119 -13.10 -12.61 -17.67
C GLY A 119 -13.30 -11.16 -17.24
N ARG A 120 -12.36 -10.58 -16.50
CA ARG A 120 -12.42 -9.18 -16.05
C ARG A 120 -11.72 -8.19 -17.01
N GLY A 121 -11.68 -8.52 -18.30
CA GLY A 121 -11.15 -7.65 -19.36
C GLY A 121 -12.07 -6.49 -19.74
N GLY A 122 -11.76 -5.85 -20.88
CA GLY A 122 -12.56 -4.79 -21.47
C GLY A 122 -12.63 -3.52 -20.61
N GLU A 123 -13.79 -2.85 -20.60
CA GLU A 123 -13.97 -1.56 -19.92
C GLU A 123 -13.72 -1.62 -18.40
N PHE A 124 -14.07 -2.73 -17.76
CA PHE A 124 -13.85 -2.93 -16.33
C PHE A 124 -12.35 -2.91 -15.99
N PHE A 125 -11.51 -3.58 -16.79
CA PHE A 125 -10.06 -3.58 -16.60
C PHE A 125 -9.43 -2.24 -17.01
N ARG A 126 -9.97 -1.57 -18.03
CA ARG A 126 -9.49 -0.24 -18.43
C ARG A 126 -9.63 0.82 -17.34
N LYS A 127 -10.54 0.62 -16.39
CA LYS A 127 -10.70 1.40 -15.16
C LYS A 127 -9.92 0.83 -13.97
N LEU A 128 -8.88 0.04 -14.22
CA LEU A 128 -8.04 -0.50 -13.15
C LEU A 128 -7.65 0.57 -12.12
N ARG A 129 -7.88 0.29 -10.83
CA ARG A 129 -7.60 1.19 -9.69
C ARG A 129 -8.42 2.49 -9.69
N GLN A 130 -9.50 2.52 -10.43
CA GLN A 130 -10.43 3.66 -10.47
C GLN A 130 -11.83 3.21 -10.02
N THR A 131 -12.65 4.18 -9.63
CA THR A 131 -14.03 3.94 -9.20
C THR A 131 -14.82 3.16 -10.24
N GLY A 132 -15.44 2.06 -9.82
CA GLY A 132 -16.24 1.19 -10.69
C GLY A 132 -15.43 0.35 -11.66
N GLY A 133 -14.12 0.24 -11.48
CA GLY A 133 -13.21 -0.62 -12.21
C GLY A 133 -12.57 -1.70 -11.36
N ALA A 134 -11.66 -2.47 -11.95
CA ALA A 134 -10.92 -3.51 -11.28
C ALA A 134 -10.03 -2.95 -10.16
N SER A 135 -10.01 -3.60 -9.01
CA SER A 135 -9.12 -3.23 -7.90
C SER A 135 -7.65 -3.48 -8.22
N GLY A 136 -6.75 -2.77 -7.53
CA GLY A 136 -5.30 -2.91 -7.69
C GLY A 136 -4.72 -4.20 -7.10
N PHE A 137 -5.53 -4.97 -6.36
CA PHE A 137 -5.20 -6.25 -5.74
C PHE A 137 -6.32 -7.26 -5.99
N LEU A 138 -6.11 -8.53 -5.65
CA LEU A 138 -7.18 -9.52 -5.70
C LEU A 138 -8.12 -9.31 -4.52
N TYR A 139 -9.42 -9.44 -4.78
CA TYR A 139 -10.45 -9.15 -3.80
C TYR A 139 -11.63 -10.12 -3.96
N ARG A 140 -11.93 -10.90 -2.92
CA ARG A 140 -12.94 -11.96 -2.96
C ARG A 140 -14.32 -11.51 -3.44
N ASN A 141 -14.70 -10.28 -3.13
CA ASN A 141 -15.99 -9.74 -3.57
C ASN A 141 -16.00 -9.28 -5.04
N GLU A 142 -14.83 -9.21 -5.70
CA GLU A 142 -14.72 -8.85 -7.10
C GLU A 142 -14.95 -10.05 -8.03
N SER A 143 -14.51 -11.26 -7.61
CA SER A 143 -14.62 -12.46 -8.43
C SER A 143 -14.54 -13.73 -7.59
N PRO A 144 -15.30 -14.81 -7.96
CA PRO A 144 -15.15 -16.11 -7.34
C PRO A 144 -13.77 -16.76 -7.59
N HIS A 145 -13.02 -16.27 -8.58
CA HIS A 145 -11.66 -16.72 -8.88
C HIS A 145 -10.63 -16.14 -7.90
N ASP A 146 -10.95 -15.10 -7.14
CA ASP A 146 -10.10 -14.50 -6.11
C ASP A 146 -10.30 -15.26 -4.78
N ALA A 147 -9.64 -16.40 -4.64
CA ALA A 147 -9.81 -17.30 -3.50
C ALA A 147 -9.49 -16.61 -2.15
N PHE A 148 -8.54 -15.68 -2.14
CA PHE A 148 -8.14 -14.90 -0.97
C PHE A 148 -7.79 -13.47 -1.35
N GLY A 149 -8.30 -12.50 -0.60
CA GLY A 149 -7.94 -11.09 -0.75
C GLY A 149 -6.58 -10.82 -0.11
N ALA A 150 -5.78 -9.98 -0.74
CA ALA A 150 -4.45 -9.64 -0.23
C ALA A 150 -4.12 -8.16 -0.50
N GLY A 151 -2.96 -7.73 -0.08
CA GLY A 151 -2.42 -6.36 -0.19
C GLY A 151 -1.15 -6.22 0.63
N HIS A 152 -1.04 -7.02 1.72
CA HIS A 152 0.15 -7.11 2.55
C HIS A 152 0.94 -8.38 2.21
N ALA A 153 2.27 -8.29 2.20
CA ALA A 153 3.15 -9.41 1.87
C ALA A 153 3.23 -10.48 2.97
N GLY A 154 3.60 -11.70 2.58
CA GLY A 154 3.84 -12.83 3.47
C GLY A 154 2.60 -13.62 3.86
N THR A 155 1.39 -13.21 3.44
CA THR A 155 0.14 -13.82 3.90
C THR A 155 -0.27 -15.07 3.15
N ALA A 156 0.17 -15.23 1.89
CA ALA A 156 -0.34 -16.23 0.98
C ALA A 156 -0.05 -17.66 1.44
N LEU A 157 1.15 -17.95 1.93
CA LEU A 157 1.51 -19.30 2.31
C LEU A 157 0.68 -19.81 3.50
N SER A 158 0.50 -18.97 4.54
CA SER A 158 -0.36 -19.32 5.69
C SER A 158 -1.82 -19.50 5.28
N ALA A 159 -2.35 -18.61 4.42
CA ALA A 159 -3.73 -18.72 3.94
C ALA A 159 -3.93 -19.99 3.10
N ALA A 160 -3.03 -20.27 2.16
CA ALA A 160 -3.05 -21.47 1.34
C ALA A 160 -2.91 -22.74 2.17
N LEU A 161 -2.06 -22.75 3.19
CA LEU A 161 -1.92 -23.85 4.14
C LEU A 161 -3.23 -24.13 4.86
N GLY A 162 -3.92 -23.09 5.36
CA GLY A 162 -5.22 -23.20 5.97
C GLY A 162 -6.28 -23.77 5.02
N MET A 163 -6.29 -23.34 3.75
CA MET A 163 -7.19 -23.89 2.72
C MET A 163 -6.89 -25.34 2.41
N ALA A 164 -5.61 -25.72 2.27
CA ALA A 164 -5.18 -27.10 2.02
C ALA A 164 -5.57 -28.02 3.19
N THR A 165 -5.37 -27.57 4.42
CA THR A 165 -5.80 -28.29 5.62
C THR A 165 -7.33 -28.48 5.65
N ALA A 166 -8.09 -27.42 5.32
CA ALA A 166 -9.56 -27.52 5.26
C ALA A 166 -10.02 -28.49 4.17
N ARG A 167 -9.37 -28.53 3.00
CA ARG A 167 -9.59 -29.52 1.96
C ARG A 167 -9.35 -30.93 2.48
N ASP A 168 -8.23 -31.17 3.15
CA ASP A 168 -7.84 -32.49 3.69
C ASP A 168 -8.85 -32.97 4.73
N LEU A 169 -9.34 -32.08 5.61
CA LEU A 169 -10.35 -32.39 6.61
C LEU A 169 -11.74 -32.72 5.98
N ARG A 170 -12.09 -32.05 4.89
CA ARG A 170 -13.33 -32.31 4.14
C ARG A 170 -13.23 -33.54 3.23
N GLY A 171 -12.03 -34.03 2.95
CA GLY A 171 -11.79 -35.10 2.01
C GLY A 171 -12.08 -34.73 0.55
N THR A 172 -12.02 -33.45 0.20
CA THR A 172 -12.21 -32.95 -1.16
C THR A 172 -10.93 -33.01 -1.98
N GLY A 173 -11.01 -32.80 -3.29
CA GLY A 173 -9.91 -33.10 -4.22
C GLY A 173 -9.20 -31.89 -4.82
N GLU A 174 -9.69 -30.67 -4.59
CA GLU A 174 -9.17 -29.45 -5.19
C GLU A 174 -7.68 -29.21 -4.88
N HIS A 175 -6.99 -28.53 -5.80
CA HIS A 175 -5.63 -28.09 -5.58
C HIS A 175 -5.62 -26.69 -4.93
N VAL A 176 -4.64 -26.47 -4.06
CA VAL A 176 -4.34 -25.15 -3.50
C VAL A 176 -2.93 -24.77 -3.93
N VAL A 177 -2.83 -23.61 -4.60
CA VAL A 177 -1.58 -23.10 -5.18
C VAL A 177 -1.30 -21.72 -4.57
N ALA A 178 -0.24 -21.63 -3.76
CA ALA A 178 0.26 -20.35 -3.26
C ALA A 178 1.28 -19.78 -4.26
N VAL A 179 1.07 -18.54 -4.72
CA VAL A 179 2.00 -17.83 -5.61
C VAL A 179 2.70 -16.74 -4.79
N CYS A 180 3.94 -17.01 -4.40
CA CYS A 180 4.73 -16.18 -3.51
C CYS A 180 5.91 -15.56 -4.26
N GLY A 181 6.12 -14.24 -4.14
CA GLY A 181 7.36 -13.62 -4.58
C GLY A 181 8.53 -14.00 -3.67
N ASP A 182 9.75 -13.91 -4.17
CA ASP A 182 11.00 -14.15 -3.43
C ASP A 182 11.09 -13.25 -2.17
N ALA A 183 10.68 -12.01 -2.25
CA ALA A 183 10.62 -11.09 -1.11
C ALA A 183 9.66 -11.53 0.00
N ALA A 184 8.59 -12.27 -0.31
CA ALA A 184 7.67 -12.79 0.69
C ALA A 184 8.35 -13.77 1.67
N PHE A 185 9.42 -14.42 1.24
CA PHE A 185 10.21 -15.32 2.10
C PHE A 185 11.09 -14.58 3.11
N THR A 186 11.17 -13.26 3.06
CA THR A 186 11.79 -12.44 4.13
C THR A 186 10.81 -12.12 5.26
N CYS A 187 9.50 -12.35 5.07
CA CYS A 187 8.48 -12.15 6.10
C CYS A 187 8.52 -13.28 7.13
N GLY A 188 8.47 -12.94 8.42
CA GLY A 188 8.45 -13.92 9.53
C GLY A 188 7.31 -14.92 9.40
N ILE A 189 6.09 -14.47 9.13
CA ILE A 189 4.90 -15.32 8.99
C ILE A 189 5.01 -16.35 7.85
N THR A 190 5.78 -16.07 6.80
CA THR A 190 6.06 -17.05 5.74
C THR A 190 6.93 -18.19 6.27
N LEU A 191 7.92 -17.90 7.12
CA LEU A 191 8.75 -18.91 7.77
C LEU A 191 7.95 -19.73 8.79
N GLU A 192 7.04 -19.09 9.53
CA GLU A 192 6.10 -19.78 10.42
C GLU A 192 5.22 -20.77 9.63
N ALA A 193 4.70 -20.37 8.47
CA ALA A 193 3.94 -21.24 7.60
C ALA A 193 4.78 -22.41 7.08
N LEU A 194 6.01 -22.15 6.59
CA LEU A 194 6.93 -23.21 6.14
C LEU A 194 7.19 -24.25 7.24
N ASN A 195 7.39 -23.79 8.47
CA ASN A 195 7.60 -24.67 9.62
C ASN A 195 6.39 -25.59 9.91
N ASN A 196 5.20 -25.20 9.48
CA ASN A 196 3.95 -25.92 9.73
C ASN A 196 3.44 -26.74 8.53
N VAL A 197 3.99 -26.59 7.32
CA VAL A 197 3.45 -27.22 6.11
C VAL A 197 3.31 -28.73 6.27
N VAL A 198 4.37 -29.40 6.70
CA VAL A 198 4.44 -30.88 6.72
C VAL A 198 3.51 -31.49 7.76
N SER A 199 3.25 -30.79 8.85
CA SER A 199 2.36 -31.24 9.91
C SER A 199 0.89 -30.94 9.65
N SER A 200 0.59 -30.02 8.72
CA SER A 200 -0.76 -29.47 8.53
C SER A 200 -1.48 -30.01 7.30
N THR A 201 -0.77 -30.41 6.24
CA THR A 201 -1.40 -30.85 5.00
C THR A 201 -0.58 -31.92 4.27
N LYS A 202 -1.30 -32.75 3.51
CA LYS A 202 -0.67 -33.75 2.63
C LYS A 202 -0.23 -33.19 1.29
N ARG A 203 -0.94 -32.18 0.77
CA ARG A 203 -0.68 -31.58 -0.55
C ARG A 203 -0.83 -30.06 -0.52
N LEU A 204 0.18 -29.36 -0.95
CA LEU A 204 0.19 -27.93 -1.19
C LEU A 204 1.19 -27.63 -2.31
N ILE A 205 0.83 -26.77 -3.25
CA ILE A 205 1.74 -26.30 -4.28
C ILE A 205 2.13 -24.88 -3.96
N VAL A 206 3.44 -24.64 -3.83
CA VAL A 206 4.00 -23.32 -3.60
C VAL A 206 4.79 -22.92 -4.84
N ILE A 207 4.42 -21.86 -5.49
CA ILE A 207 5.19 -21.24 -6.57
C ILE A 207 6.05 -20.14 -5.95
N LEU A 208 7.37 -20.35 -5.95
CA LEU A 208 8.33 -19.31 -5.64
C LEU A 208 8.65 -18.55 -6.94
N ASN A 209 8.07 -17.37 -7.10
CA ASN A 209 8.35 -16.47 -8.23
C ASN A 209 9.58 -15.62 -7.87
N ASP A 210 10.74 -16.02 -8.36
CA ASP A 210 12.03 -15.37 -8.09
C ASP A 210 12.39 -14.43 -9.24
N ASN A 211 12.49 -13.13 -8.92
CA ASN A 211 12.90 -12.09 -9.85
C ASN A 211 13.92 -11.12 -9.25
N GLU A 212 14.49 -11.45 -8.09
CA GLU A 212 15.51 -10.70 -7.33
C GLU A 212 15.03 -9.33 -6.77
N TRP A 213 13.76 -8.98 -6.92
CA TRP A 213 13.22 -7.67 -6.57
C TRP A 213 11.94 -7.76 -5.74
N SER A 214 11.94 -7.02 -4.61
CA SER A 214 10.72 -6.55 -3.95
C SER A 214 10.26 -5.20 -4.54
N ILE A 215 9.95 -4.22 -3.73
CA ILE A 215 9.88 -2.83 -4.14
C ILE A 215 11.30 -2.35 -4.47
N ALA A 216 12.25 -2.47 -3.51
CA ALA A 216 13.67 -2.31 -3.71
C ALA A 216 14.35 -3.66 -4.05
N LYS A 217 15.65 -3.68 -4.29
CA LYS A 217 16.43 -4.91 -4.43
C LYS A 217 16.37 -5.70 -3.12
N ASN A 218 16.13 -7.01 -3.20
CA ASN A 218 16.00 -7.84 -2.01
C ASN A 218 17.28 -7.85 -1.16
N VAL A 219 17.10 -7.85 0.16
CA VAL A 219 18.17 -7.83 1.15
C VAL A 219 18.19 -9.10 2.00
N GLY A 220 19.32 -9.37 2.66
CA GLY A 220 19.47 -10.43 3.66
C GLY A 220 19.92 -11.79 3.11
N ALA A 221 20.03 -12.75 4.04
CA ALA A 221 20.62 -14.05 3.78
C ALA A 221 19.77 -14.93 2.84
N ILE A 222 18.44 -14.85 2.95
CA ILE A 222 17.51 -15.62 2.10
C ILE A 222 17.65 -15.17 0.64
N SER A 223 17.68 -13.87 0.37
CA SER A 223 17.92 -13.34 -0.96
C SER A 223 19.27 -13.80 -1.53
N SER A 224 20.33 -13.72 -0.72
CA SER A 224 21.66 -14.20 -1.11
C SER A 224 21.69 -15.71 -1.38
N TYR A 225 20.89 -16.49 -0.65
CA TYR A 225 20.73 -17.92 -0.87
C TYR A 225 20.02 -18.22 -2.20
N LEU A 226 18.88 -17.54 -2.48
CA LEU A 226 18.16 -17.71 -3.75
C LEU A 226 19.02 -17.31 -4.95
N ASN A 227 19.75 -16.19 -4.87
CA ASN A 227 20.68 -15.78 -5.92
C ASN A 227 21.80 -16.79 -6.18
N ARG A 228 22.28 -17.49 -5.15
CA ARG A 228 23.26 -18.58 -5.36
C ARG A 228 22.66 -19.77 -6.09
N ILE A 229 21.40 -20.11 -5.82
CA ILE A 229 20.71 -21.18 -6.54
C ILE A 229 20.54 -20.80 -8.01
N SER A 230 20.05 -19.60 -8.31
CA SER A 230 19.76 -19.13 -9.67
C SER A 230 21.01 -18.93 -10.53
N THR A 231 22.16 -18.58 -9.92
CA THR A 231 23.41 -18.26 -10.64
C THR A 231 24.44 -19.40 -10.68
N SER A 232 24.19 -20.51 -9.95
CA SER A 232 25.20 -21.59 -9.84
C SER A 232 25.39 -22.36 -11.16
N ALA A 233 26.63 -22.75 -11.45
CA ALA A 233 26.95 -23.65 -12.58
C ALA A 233 26.21 -25.01 -12.49
N THR A 234 25.76 -25.40 -11.32
CA THR A 234 24.88 -26.52 -11.04
C THR A 234 23.49 -26.33 -11.68
N TYR A 235 23.00 -25.09 -11.76
CA TYR A 235 21.75 -24.73 -12.47
C TYR A 235 21.78 -25.16 -13.94
N ASN A 236 22.82 -24.79 -14.68
CA ASN A 236 22.93 -25.13 -16.11
C ASN A 236 23.04 -26.63 -16.34
N ARG A 237 23.65 -27.39 -15.42
CA ARG A 237 23.70 -28.86 -15.49
C ARG A 237 22.37 -29.52 -15.09
N MET A 238 21.68 -29.00 -14.08
CA MET A 238 20.38 -29.55 -13.67
C MET A 238 19.32 -29.30 -14.75
N HIS A 239 19.29 -28.13 -15.38
CA HIS A 239 18.38 -27.84 -16.49
C HIS A 239 18.56 -28.84 -17.65
N HIS A 240 19.81 -29.13 -18.03
CA HIS A 240 20.11 -30.10 -19.06
C HIS A 240 19.73 -31.55 -18.65
N ASN A 241 20.01 -31.95 -17.41
CA ASN A 241 19.69 -33.28 -16.90
C ASN A 241 18.19 -33.52 -16.70
N VAL A 242 17.45 -32.50 -16.27
CA VAL A 242 15.96 -32.54 -16.15
C VAL A 242 15.33 -32.66 -17.55
N GLU A 243 15.81 -31.93 -18.52
CA GLU A 243 15.35 -32.04 -19.92
C GLU A 243 15.62 -33.42 -20.52
N GLU A 244 16.83 -34.00 -20.35
CA GLU A 244 17.14 -35.35 -20.81
C GLU A 244 16.33 -36.39 -20.06
N PHE A 245 16.12 -36.22 -18.76
CA PHE A 245 15.31 -37.10 -17.95
C PHE A 245 13.85 -37.15 -18.43
N PHE A 246 13.21 -36.00 -18.69
CA PHE A 246 11.85 -35.99 -19.23
C PHE A 246 11.74 -36.49 -20.66
N LYS A 247 12.81 -36.37 -21.48
CA LYS A 247 12.87 -36.91 -22.84
C LYS A 247 13.01 -38.44 -22.87
N SER A 248 13.46 -39.08 -21.77
CA SER A 248 13.72 -40.52 -21.70
C SER A 248 12.51 -41.41 -21.33
N PHE A 249 11.31 -40.83 -21.03
CA PHE A 249 10.15 -41.59 -20.58
C PHE A 249 8.94 -41.53 -21.50
N PRO A 250 8.30 -42.68 -21.83
CA PRO A 250 7.03 -42.69 -22.54
C PRO A 250 5.86 -42.24 -21.66
N ALA A 251 4.87 -41.59 -22.25
CA ALA A 251 3.65 -41.21 -21.58
C ALA A 251 2.96 -42.42 -20.90
N GLY A 252 2.73 -42.34 -19.57
CA GLY A 252 1.98 -43.37 -18.84
C GLY A 252 2.69 -44.11 -17.71
N VAL A 253 3.91 -43.74 -17.34
CA VAL A 253 4.65 -44.40 -16.24
C VAL A 253 4.38 -43.74 -14.90
N GLU A 254 4.19 -44.52 -13.81
CA GLU A 254 4.01 -44.07 -12.44
C GLU A 254 5.12 -43.09 -12.00
N MET A 255 4.84 -41.79 -11.99
CA MET A 255 5.83 -40.71 -11.80
C MET A 255 6.57 -40.77 -10.45
N ASN A 256 5.95 -41.36 -9.44
CA ASN A 256 6.56 -41.48 -8.11
C ASN A 256 7.73 -42.49 -8.11
N ARG A 257 7.62 -43.60 -8.88
CA ARG A 257 8.68 -44.58 -9.07
C ARG A 257 9.88 -44.04 -9.83
N VAL A 258 9.59 -43.21 -10.82
CA VAL A 258 10.59 -42.56 -11.68
C VAL A 258 11.43 -41.54 -10.90
N TYR A 259 10.77 -40.72 -10.10
CA TYR A 259 11.46 -39.74 -9.23
C TYR A 259 12.31 -40.40 -8.15
N MET A 260 11.81 -41.46 -7.51
CA MET A 260 12.58 -42.19 -6.49
C MET A 260 13.78 -42.92 -7.10
N LYS A 261 13.70 -43.40 -8.35
CA LYS A 261 14.81 -43.97 -9.10
C LYS A 261 15.85 -42.90 -9.44
N TRP A 262 15.43 -41.74 -9.95
CA TRP A 262 16.29 -40.59 -10.24
C TRP A 262 17.02 -40.10 -8.97
N LYS A 263 16.31 -39.92 -7.86
CA LYS A 263 16.89 -39.50 -6.57
C LYS A 263 17.92 -40.53 -6.05
N ARG A 264 17.76 -41.81 -6.37
CA ARG A 264 18.69 -42.89 -5.94
C ARG A 264 19.93 -42.98 -6.85
N GLU A 265 19.77 -42.70 -8.14
CA GLU A 265 20.86 -42.73 -9.12
C GLU A 265 21.70 -41.44 -9.13
N THR A 266 21.16 -40.31 -8.66
CA THR A 266 21.87 -39.00 -8.51
C THR A 266 22.48 -38.82 -7.12
N LYS A 267 22.45 -39.83 -6.24
CA LYS A 267 22.98 -39.75 -4.87
C LYS A 267 24.48 -39.44 -4.79
N ASP A 268 25.22 -39.60 -5.87
CA ASP A 268 26.67 -39.31 -5.94
C ASP A 268 27.01 -37.86 -6.31
N PHE A 269 26.00 -37.00 -6.53
CA PHE A 269 26.19 -35.57 -6.63
C PHE A 269 25.76 -34.91 -5.33
N PHE A 270 26.71 -34.43 -4.53
CA PHE A 270 26.51 -33.55 -3.39
C PHE A 270 25.82 -32.24 -3.86
N VAL A 271 24.53 -32.28 -4.16
CA VAL A 271 23.69 -31.09 -4.12
C VAL A 271 23.27 -30.96 -2.68
N GLU A 272 23.72 -29.93 -1.98
CA GLU A 272 23.16 -29.57 -0.67
C GLU A 272 21.62 -29.52 -0.83
N SER A 273 20.90 -30.34 -0.03
CA SER A 273 19.43 -30.32 -0.06
C SER A 273 18.96 -28.88 0.14
N SER A 274 18.06 -28.42 -0.74
CA SER A 274 17.58 -27.04 -0.64
C SER A 274 17.02 -26.76 0.76
N LEU A 275 17.07 -25.50 1.20
CA LEU A 275 16.47 -25.08 2.48
C LEU A 275 15.02 -25.58 2.58
N PHE A 276 14.27 -25.54 1.49
CA PHE A 276 12.86 -25.95 1.43
C PHE A 276 12.67 -27.46 1.65
N GLU A 277 13.61 -28.30 1.20
CA GLU A 277 13.57 -29.74 1.48
C GLU A 277 13.80 -30.06 2.95
N LYS A 278 14.53 -29.22 3.68
CA LYS A 278 14.68 -29.34 5.14
C LYS A 278 13.38 -29.02 5.88
N PHE A 279 12.51 -28.18 5.30
CA PHE A 279 11.13 -27.98 5.77
C PHE A 279 10.16 -29.04 5.27
N GLY A 280 10.62 -30.05 4.52
CA GLY A 280 9.82 -31.19 4.06
C GLY A 280 9.03 -30.93 2.77
N LEU A 281 9.24 -29.83 2.07
CA LEU A 281 8.68 -29.61 0.76
C LEU A 281 9.56 -30.28 -0.31
N ARG A 282 8.93 -30.91 -1.29
CA ARG A 282 9.64 -31.32 -2.50
C ARG A 282 10.02 -30.08 -3.31
N TYR A 283 11.29 -29.90 -3.61
CA TYR A 283 11.79 -28.79 -4.41
C TYR A 283 11.86 -29.16 -5.88
N LEU A 284 11.28 -28.32 -6.76
CA LEU A 284 11.35 -28.42 -8.22
C LEU A 284 11.90 -27.13 -8.77
N GLY A 285 12.86 -27.22 -9.64
CA GLY A 285 13.42 -26.04 -10.31
C GLY A 285 14.93 -25.84 -10.02
N PRO A 286 15.47 -24.64 -10.36
CA PRO A 286 14.72 -23.51 -10.93
C PRO A 286 14.18 -23.76 -12.35
N VAL A 287 13.01 -23.19 -12.67
CA VAL A 287 12.30 -23.31 -13.95
C VAL A 287 12.30 -21.95 -14.63
N ASP A 288 12.56 -21.88 -15.93
CA ASP A 288 12.36 -20.63 -16.68
C ASP A 288 10.87 -20.27 -16.72
N GLY A 289 10.51 -19.18 -16.05
CA GLY A 289 9.14 -18.69 -15.95
C GLY A 289 8.60 -18.07 -17.24
N HIS A 290 9.40 -18.08 -18.31
CA HIS A 290 9.02 -17.57 -19.62
C HIS A 290 9.00 -18.66 -20.70
N ASP A 291 9.28 -19.90 -20.33
CA ASP A 291 9.18 -21.08 -21.18
C ASP A 291 7.90 -21.85 -20.85
N PHE A 292 6.91 -21.81 -21.78
CA PHE A 292 5.63 -22.48 -21.59
C PHE A 292 5.74 -23.99 -21.42
N ASP A 293 6.67 -24.65 -22.16
CA ASP A 293 6.85 -26.09 -22.08
C ASP A 293 7.45 -26.51 -20.73
N ALA A 294 8.47 -25.77 -20.28
CA ALA A 294 9.08 -25.99 -18.98
C ALA A 294 8.08 -25.77 -17.83
N LEU A 295 7.31 -24.68 -17.88
CA LEU A 295 6.26 -24.38 -16.91
C LEU A 295 5.21 -25.48 -16.89
N GLN A 296 4.64 -25.85 -18.04
CA GLN A 296 3.57 -26.83 -18.14
C GLN A 296 4.02 -28.19 -17.56
N LYS A 297 5.21 -28.67 -17.92
CA LYS A 297 5.76 -29.95 -17.42
C LYS A 297 5.92 -29.94 -15.89
N ASN A 298 6.48 -28.88 -15.32
CA ASN A 298 6.70 -28.80 -13.87
C ASN A 298 5.42 -28.62 -13.08
N LEU A 299 4.45 -27.83 -13.59
CA LEU A 299 3.15 -27.66 -12.97
C LEU A 299 2.30 -28.94 -13.02
N GLU A 300 2.30 -29.66 -14.14
CA GLU A 300 1.63 -30.97 -14.23
C GLU A 300 2.27 -31.99 -13.29
N PHE A 301 3.60 -31.99 -13.16
CA PHE A 301 4.27 -32.85 -12.17
C PHE A 301 3.84 -32.48 -10.74
N ALA A 302 3.84 -31.19 -10.39
CA ALA A 302 3.42 -30.70 -9.07
C ALA A 302 1.96 -31.05 -8.77
N ARG A 303 1.08 -30.95 -9.77
CA ARG A 303 -0.34 -31.31 -9.67
C ARG A 303 -0.57 -32.75 -9.25
N HIS A 304 0.29 -33.69 -9.71
CA HIS A 304 0.17 -35.12 -9.41
C HIS A 304 0.97 -35.56 -8.17
N CYS A 305 1.64 -34.61 -7.48
CA CYS A 305 2.33 -34.93 -6.24
C CYS A 305 1.33 -35.09 -5.08
N ASP A 306 1.59 -36.08 -4.23
CA ASP A 306 0.86 -36.40 -3.01
C ASP A 306 1.53 -35.83 -1.74
N VAL A 307 2.53 -34.96 -1.93
CA VAL A 307 3.29 -34.26 -0.87
C VAL A 307 3.34 -32.76 -1.18
N PRO A 308 3.62 -31.91 -0.21
CA PRO A 308 3.85 -30.50 -0.47
C PRO A 308 5.03 -30.26 -1.41
N VAL A 309 4.84 -29.40 -2.40
CA VAL A 309 5.82 -29.11 -3.47
C VAL A 309 6.07 -27.62 -3.55
N LEU A 310 7.35 -27.24 -3.69
CA LEU A 310 7.75 -25.88 -4.06
C LEU A 310 8.32 -25.91 -5.48
N VAL A 311 7.71 -25.15 -6.38
CA VAL A 311 8.19 -24.92 -7.75
C VAL A 311 8.88 -23.55 -7.77
N HIS A 312 10.20 -23.56 -7.93
CA HIS A 312 11.00 -22.33 -8.04
C HIS A 312 11.03 -21.88 -9.49
N VAL A 313 10.44 -20.71 -9.76
CA VAL A 313 10.26 -20.16 -11.10
C VAL A 313 11.04 -18.86 -11.21
N LEU A 314 11.97 -18.79 -12.14
CA LEU A 314 12.75 -17.60 -12.43
C LEU A 314 12.00 -16.73 -13.44
N THR A 315 11.72 -15.47 -13.07
CA THR A 315 11.03 -14.52 -13.93
C THR A 315 11.81 -13.22 -14.08
N LYS A 316 11.48 -12.45 -15.11
CA LYS A 316 12.08 -11.13 -15.33
C LYS A 316 11.05 -10.03 -15.10
N LYS A 317 11.20 -9.30 -13.98
CA LYS A 317 10.35 -8.16 -13.66
C LYS A 317 10.38 -7.12 -14.77
N GLY A 318 9.20 -6.70 -15.25
CA GLY A 318 9.10 -5.72 -16.34
C GLY A 318 9.30 -6.26 -17.75
N LYS A 319 9.34 -7.59 -17.97
CA LYS A 319 9.56 -8.20 -19.30
C LYS A 319 8.61 -7.62 -20.35
N GLY A 320 9.19 -7.15 -21.46
CA GLY A 320 8.45 -6.55 -22.58
C GLY A 320 8.24 -5.03 -22.48
N LEU A 321 8.74 -4.39 -21.40
CA LEU A 321 8.82 -2.93 -21.29
C LEU A 321 10.24 -2.54 -20.84
N GLU A 322 11.05 -2.03 -21.76
CA GLU A 322 12.47 -1.73 -21.51
C GLU A 322 12.67 -0.80 -20.31
N ALA A 323 11.85 0.25 -20.20
CA ALA A 323 11.91 1.17 -19.09
C ALA A 323 11.67 0.48 -17.74
N ALA A 324 10.77 -0.51 -17.68
CA ALA A 324 10.50 -1.25 -16.46
C ALA A 324 11.62 -2.26 -16.13
N MET A 325 12.27 -2.83 -17.13
CA MET A 325 13.44 -3.69 -16.93
C MET A 325 14.67 -2.90 -16.48
N ALA A 326 14.84 -1.68 -16.98
CA ALA A 326 15.94 -0.79 -16.58
C ALA A 326 15.75 -0.20 -15.17
N HIS A 327 14.50 0.03 -14.74
CA HIS A 327 14.17 0.68 -13.47
C HIS A 327 13.09 -0.11 -12.69
N PRO A 328 13.37 -1.35 -12.22
CA PRO A 328 12.39 -2.24 -11.61
C PRO A 328 11.71 -1.68 -10.34
N GLU A 329 12.43 -0.86 -9.57
CA GLU A 329 11.88 -0.18 -8.39
C GLU A 329 10.80 0.84 -8.78
N LYS A 330 11.09 1.72 -9.74
CA LYS A 330 10.16 2.74 -10.25
C LYS A 330 8.86 2.13 -10.77
N PHE A 331 8.98 1.00 -11.50
CA PHE A 331 7.86 0.31 -12.12
C PHE A 331 7.25 -0.81 -11.26
N HIS A 332 7.66 -0.92 -10.01
CA HIS A 332 6.96 -1.79 -9.06
C HIS A 332 5.52 -1.31 -8.83
N GLY A 333 5.33 -0.01 -8.54
CA GLY A 333 4.04 0.64 -8.36
C GLY A 333 4.06 2.04 -8.98
N ALA A 334 4.03 2.11 -10.32
CA ALA A 334 4.17 3.36 -11.04
C ALA A 334 2.90 4.20 -10.98
N GLY A 335 3.04 5.54 -10.90
CA GLY A 335 2.01 6.47 -11.31
C GLY A 335 1.80 6.43 -12.83
N PRO A 336 0.87 7.21 -13.41
CA PRO A 336 0.73 7.35 -14.86
C PRO A 336 2.06 7.76 -15.51
N TYR A 337 2.42 7.09 -16.61
CA TYR A 337 3.71 7.26 -17.29
C TYR A 337 3.56 7.25 -18.81
N ASP A 338 4.57 7.74 -19.51
CA ASP A 338 4.69 7.58 -20.96
C ASP A 338 5.30 6.21 -21.28
N PRO A 339 4.64 5.33 -22.06
CA PRO A 339 5.11 3.97 -22.28
C PRO A 339 6.37 3.89 -23.16
N VAL A 340 6.71 4.94 -23.91
CA VAL A 340 7.89 4.97 -24.78
C VAL A 340 9.13 5.43 -24.00
N SER A 341 9.03 6.58 -23.34
CA SER A 341 10.14 7.14 -22.56
C SER A 341 10.27 6.54 -21.15
N GLY A 342 9.21 5.95 -20.63
CA GLY A 342 9.12 5.51 -19.24
C GLY A 342 9.02 6.65 -18.23
N GLU A 343 8.96 7.90 -18.65
CA GLU A 343 8.87 9.05 -17.74
C GLU A 343 7.48 9.13 -17.11
N ASN A 344 7.45 9.34 -15.80
CA ASN A 344 6.20 9.67 -15.11
C ASN A 344 5.67 11.00 -15.64
N ARG A 345 4.36 11.16 -15.70
CA ARG A 345 3.78 12.48 -15.95
C ARG A 345 4.32 13.44 -14.90
N LYS A 346 5.00 14.49 -15.34
CA LYS A 346 5.62 15.47 -14.46
C LYS A 346 4.54 16.14 -13.62
N PRO A 347 4.78 16.32 -12.31
CA PRO A 347 3.96 17.23 -11.52
C PRO A 347 3.93 18.61 -12.21
N THR A 348 2.86 19.35 -12.03
CA THR A 348 2.78 20.73 -12.51
C THR A 348 3.93 21.53 -11.93
N ALA A 349 4.59 22.34 -12.75
CA ALA A 349 5.69 23.18 -12.27
C ALA A 349 5.22 24.03 -11.08
N GLY A 350 5.97 24.01 -9.97
CA GLY A 350 5.59 24.68 -8.72
C GLY A 350 4.74 23.87 -7.76
N SER A 351 4.48 22.57 -8.04
CA SER A 351 3.83 21.70 -7.06
C SER A 351 4.63 21.64 -5.75
N PRO A 352 3.95 21.65 -4.58
CA PRO A 352 4.61 21.47 -3.28
C PRO A 352 5.36 20.14 -3.18
N PRO A 353 6.38 20.04 -2.30
CA PRO A 353 7.04 18.76 -2.03
C PRO A 353 6.08 17.77 -1.38
N ASN A 354 6.34 16.48 -1.57
CA ASN A 354 5.59 15.45 -0.83
C ASN A 354 6.03 15.40 0.64
N PHE A 355 5.13 15.04 1.53
CA PHE A 355 5.42 14.89 2.96
C PHE A 355 6.61 13.96 3.22
N GLN A 356 6.67 12.82 2.52
CA GLN A 356 7.78 11.85 2.65
C GLN A 356 9.15 12.42 2.28
N ASP A 357 9.21 13.32 1.28
CA ASP A 357 10.47 13.96 0.87
C ASP A 357 10.92 14.98 1.93
N VAL A 358 9.97 15.78 2.46
CA VAL A 358 10.25 16.71 3.57
C VAL A 358 10.74 15.96 4.80
N PHE A 359 10.07 14.87 5.17
CA PHE A 359 10.49 13.99 6.26
C PHE A 359 11.90 13.45 6.04
N GLY A 360 12.16 12.82 4.89
CA GLY A 360 13.46 12.21 4.58
C GLY A 360 14.62 13.20 4.59
N LEU A 361 14.40 14.41 4.04
CA LEU A 361 15.40 15.49 4.06
C LEU A 361 15.64 16.01 5.48
N ALA A 362 14.58 16.22 6.27
CA ALA A 362 14.68 16.66 7.66
C ALA A 362 15.41 15.63 8.52
N LEU A 363 15.03 14.35 8.42
CA LEU A 363 15.71 13.27 9.13
C LEU A 363 17.19 13.17 8.76
N THR A 364 17.51 13.32 7.47
CA THR A 364 18.92 13.32 7.00
C THR A 364 19.71 14.47 7.62
N ARG A 365 19.10 15.66 7.74
CA ARG A 365 19.72 16.81 8.40
C ARG A 365 19.98 16.53 9.88
N PHE A 366 19.01 15.96 10.61
CA PHE A 366 19.17 15.60 12.03
C PHE A 366 20.22 14.51 12.23
N ALA A 367 20.21 13.48 11.38
CA ALA A 367 21.16 12.37 11.45
C ALA A 367 22.62 12.81 11.15
N LYS A 368 22.83 13.81 10.28
CA LYS A 368 24.15 14.43 10.07
C LYS A 368 24.65 15.16 11.32
N ALA A 369 23.75 15.74 12.11
CA ALA A 369 24.09 16.47 13.33
C ALA A 369 24.24 15.56 14.56
N ASP A 370 23.57 14.42 14.59
CA ASP A 370 23.59 13.47 15.71
C ASP A 370 23.70 12.01 15.21
N ALA A 371 24.86 11.40 15.44
CA ALA A 371 25.16 10.03 15.03
C ALA A 371 24.29 8.96 15.75
N ARG A 372 23.57 9.32 16.81
CA ARG A 372 22.64 8.43 17.50
C ARG A 372 21.33 8.21 16.70
N ILE A 373 20.99 9.12 15.79
CA ILE A 373 19.76 9.04 15.00
C ILE A 373 19.99 8.06 13.85
N VAL A 374 19.14 7.05 13.76
CA VAL A 374 19.17 6.03 12.70
C VAL A 374 17.78 5.85 12.09
N GLY A 375 17.70 5.63 10.78
CA GLY A 375 16.45 5.38 10.08
C GLY A 375 16.31 3.92 9.67
N ILE A 376 15.13 3.35 9.91
CA ILE A 376 14.81 1.94 9.63
C ILE A 376 13.55 1.87 8.78
N THR A 377 13.57 1.06 7.72
CA THR A 377 12.40 0.81 6.85
C THR A 377 12.26 -0.68 6.52
N GLY A 378 11.05 -1.09 6.15
CA GLY A 378 10.72 -2.44 5.68
C GLY A 378 10.60 -2.49 4.15
N ALA A 379 11.71 -2.60 3.42
CA ALA A 379 11.78 -2.68 1.95
C ALA A 379 11.23 -1.47 1.18
N MET A 380 11.09 -0.30 1.85
CA MET A 380 10.39 0.86 1.29
C MET A 380 11.21 2.17 1.36
N PRO A 381 12.50 2.20 1.01
CA PRO A 381 13.33 3.39 1.20
C PRO A 381 12.83 4.62 0.42
N SER A 382 12.43 4.47 -0.84
CA SER A 382 11.88 5.56 -1.65
C SER A 382 10.47 5.95 -1.21
N GLY A 383 9.64 4.94 -0.89
CA GLY A 383 8.25 5.15 -0.47
C GLY A 383 8.10 5.91 0.85
N THR A 384 9.06 5.78 1.76
CA THR A 384 9.08 6.46 3.06
C THR A 384 9.99 7.69 3.10
N GLY A 385 10.67 8.04 1.98
CA GLY A 385 11.64 9.13 1.93
C GLY A 385 13.03 8.80 2.53
N LEU A 386 13.24 7.58 3.05
CA LEU A 386 14.53 7.18 3.63
C LEU A 386 15.64 6.99 2.60
N SER A 387 15.35 7.02 1.30
CA SER A 387 16.36 7.12 0.24
C SER A 387 17.26 8.35 0.39
N HIS A 388 16.73 9.46 0.92
CA HIS A 388 17.53 10.66 1.24
C HIS A 388 18.55 10.37 2.35
N LEU A 389 18.14 9.64 3.39
CA LEU A 389 19.04 9.21 4.47
C LEU A 389 20.09 8.21 3.97
N ALA A 390 19.67 7.22 3.17
CA ALA A 390 20.57 6.24 2.58
C ALA A 390 21.67 6.89 1.73
N ALA A 391 21.32 7.91 0.95
CA ALA A 391 22.26 8.67 0.14
C ALA A 391 23.15 9.61 0.99
N GLY A 392 22.56 10.26 2.02
CA GLY A 392 23.24 11.29 2.81
C GLY A 392 24.09 10.76 3.95
N VAL A 393 23.67 9.68 4.63
CA VAL A 393 24.31 9.09 5.82
C VAL A 393 24.12 7.56 5.84
N PRO A 394 24.70 6.81 4.90
CA PRO A 394 24.42 5.38 4.69
C PRO A 394 24.67 4.49 5.91
N ARG A 395 25.55 4.88 6.82
CA ARG A 395 25.83 4.13 8.07
C ARG A 395 24.72 4.21 9.10
N GLN A 396 23.80 5.16 8.96
CA GLN A 396 22.65 5.37 9.85
C GLN A 396 21.32 4.94 9.18
N PHE A 397 21.39 4.25 8.05
CA PHE A 397 20.25 3.72 7.30
C PHE A 397 20.22 2.20 7.35
N PHE A 398 19.03 1.63 7.61
CA PHE A 398 18.78 0.19 7.66
C PHE A 398 17.50 -0.15 6.90
N ASP A 399 17.63 -1.01 5.89
CA ASP A 399 16.50 -1.68 5.26
C ASP A 399 16.51 -3.14 5.73
N VAL A 400 15.44 -3.56 6.39
CA VAL A 400 15.32 -4.89 6.99
C VAL A 400 14.57 -5.90 6.10
N GLY A 401 14.19 -5.50 4.86
CA GLY A 401 13.29 -6.27 4.03
C GLY A 401 11.84 -6.13 4.50
N ILE A 402 10.93 -6.97 3.98
CA ILE A 402 9.52 -6.93 4.39
C ILE A 402 9.35 -7.64 5.74
N ALA A 403 9.75 -6.96 6.81
CA ALA A 403 9.82 -7.50 8.16
C ALA A 403 9.58 -6.39 9.20
N GLU A 404 8.35 -5.88 9.26
CA GLU A 404 7.97 -4.76 10.12
C GLU A 404 8.11 -5.11 11.59
N GLU A 405 7.81 -6.34 12.01
CA GLU A 405 8.00 -6.84 13.37
C GLU A 405 9.49 -6.75 13.77
N HIS A 406 10.37 -7.20 12.87
CA HIS A 406 11.81 -7.11 13.07
C HIS A 406 12.28 -5.65 13.11
N ALA A 407 11.75 -4.78 12.24
CA ALA A 407 12.10 -3.35 12.21
C ALA A 407 11.86 -2.69 13.58
N VAL A 408 10.68 -2.94 14.18
CA VAL A 408 10.31 -2.37 15.48
C VAL A 408 11.15 -2.95 16.61
N LEU A 409 11.33 -4.28 16.65
CA LEU A 409 12.13 -4.93 17.67
C LEU A 409 13.64 -4.57 17.58
N PHE A 410 14.15 -4.44 16.34
CA PHE A 410 15.51 -3.99 16.08
C PHE A 410 15.73 -2.55 16.56
N ALA A 411 14.74 -1.66 16.32
CA ALA A 411 14.74 -0.30 16.85
C ALA A 411 14.73 -0.29 18.38
N ALA A 412 13.89 -1.12 19.01
CA ALA A 412 13.85 -1.28 20.48
C ALA A 412 15.23 -1.66 21.03
N GLY A 413 15.88 -2.67 20.41
CA GLY A 413 17.23 -3.08 20.78
C GLY A 413 18.27 -1.96 20.64
N MET A 414 18.21 -1.17 19.59
CA MET A 414 19.08 0.01 19.40
C MET A 414 18.83 1.08 20.44
N ALA A 415 17.58 1.36 20.77
CA ALA A 415 17.21 2.36 21.76
C ALA A 415 17.75 2.01 23.15
N THR A 416 17.79 0.73 23.55
CA THR A 416 18.39 0.28 24.82
C THR A 416 19.91 0.58 24.90
N LYS A 417 20.55 0.83 23.77
CA LYS A 417 21.98 1.19 23.67
C LYS A 417 22.20 2.68 23.45
N GLY A 418 21.16 3.50 23.64
CA GLY A 418 21.25 4.97 23.58
C GLY A 418 21.15 5.56 22.19
N LEU A 419 20.81 4.77 21.15
CA LEU A 419 20.46 5.31 19.85
C LEU A 419 19.06 5.93 19.85
N ARG A 420 18.76 6.73 18.84
CA ARG A 420 17.45 7.36 18.57
C ARG A 420 16.90 6.84 17.26
N PRO A 421 16.35 5.61 17.24
CA PRO A 421 15.85 5.02 16.01
C PRO A 421 14.53 5.64 15.56
N VAL A 422 14.42 5.78 14.24
CA VAL A 422 13.22 6.26 13.53
C VAL A 422 12.75 5.15 12.60
N CYS A 423 11.61 4.54 12.92
CA CYS A 423 10.94 3.56 12.08
C CYS A 423 9.99 4.27 11.12
N ALA A 424 10.35 4.32 9.83
CA ALA A 424 9.49 4.84 8.77
C ALA A 424 8.75 3.68 8.09
N ILE A 425 7.48 3.52 8.44
CA ILE A 425 6.62 2.41 8.03
C ILE A 425 5.26 3.00 7.63
N TYR A 426 4.61 2.46 6.57
CA TYR A 426 3.26 2.91 6.23
C TYR A 426 2.27 2.61 7.35
N SER A 427 1.32 3.51 7.57
CA SER A 427 0.31 3.39 8.63
C SER A 427 -0.36 2.01 8.62
N THR A 428 -0.80 1.54 7.47
CA THR A 428 -1.42 0.21 7.33
C THR A 428 -0.46 -0.94 7.64
N PHE A 429 0.85 -0.82 7.31
CA PHE A 429 1.82 -1.89 7.52
C PHE A 429 2.29 -1.99 8.97
N LEU A 430 2.21 -0.90 9.76
CA LEU A 430 2.53 -0.97 11.18
C LEU A 430 1.57 -1.88 11.95
N GLN A 431 0.37 -2.18 11.45
CA GLN A 431 -0.55 -3.16 12.03
C GLN A 431 0.12 -4.51 12.28
N ARG A 432 1.07 -4.92 11.42
CA ARG A 432 1.81 -6.19 11.55
C ARG A 432 2.71 -6.22 12.78
N ALA A 433 3.24 -5.07 13.19
CA ALA A 433 4.17 -4.95 14.32
C ALA A 433 3.51 -4.41 15.60
N TYR A 434 2.20 -4.58 15.74
CA TYR A 434 1.44 -4.01 16.87
C TYR A 434 1.86 -4.60 18.21
N ASP A 435 2.12 -5.90 18.28
CA ASP A 435 2.66 -6.55 19.48
C ASP A 435 4.00 -5.95 19.90
N GLN A 436 4.94 -5.77 18.97
CA GLN A 436 6.27 -5.21 19.22
C GLN A 436 6.19 -3.73 19.67
N VAL A 437 5.21 -2.98 19.14
CA VAL A 437 4.95 -1.60 19.60
C VAL A 437 4.54 -1.61 21.08
N ILE A 438 3.63 -2.50 21.48
CA ILE A 438 3.14 -2.57 22.87
C ILE A 438 4.21 -3.15 23.79
N HIS A 439 4.64 -4.39 23.51
CA HIS A 439 5.46 -5.19 24.41
C HIS A 439 6.92 -4.74 24.45
N ASP A 440 7.52 -4.52 23.26
CA ASP A 440 8.97 -4.31 23.18
C ASP A 440 9.38 -2.84 23.26
N VAL A 441 8.49 -1.93 22.88
CA VAL A 441 8.79 -0.49 22.86
C VAL A 441 8.05 0.25 23.99
N ALA A 442 6.72 0.24 23.99
CA ALA A 442 5.95 1.10 24.87
C ALA A 442 5.98 0.63 26.34
N LEU A 443 5.89 -0.68 26.59
CA LEU A 443 5.99 -1.25 27.95
C LEU A 443 7.33 -0.88 28.60
N GLN A 444 8.41 -0.87 27.82
CA GLN A 444 9.75 -0.50 28.28
C GLN A 444 10.03 1.01 28.18
N ASN A 445 9.07 1.80 27.70
CA ASN A 445 9.18 3.25 27.49
C ASN A 445 10.43 3.66 26.70
N LEU A 446 10.72 2.94 25.60
CA LEU A 446 11.91 3.18 24.80
C LEU A 446 11.71 4.35 23.80
N PRO A 447 12.72 5.21 23.63
CA PRO A 447 12.63 6.38 22.77
C PRO A 447 12.77 6.03 21.27
N VAL A 448 11.76 5.37 20.73
CA VAL A 448 11.63 5.04 19.31
C VAL A 448 10.65 6.01 18.67
N THR A 449 11.04 6.63 17.56
CA THR A 449 10.15 7.47 16.76
C THR A 449 9.55 6.64 15.62
N PHE A 450 8.23 6.62 15.51
CA PHE A 450 7.47 6.00 14.41
C PHE A 450 6.95 7.07 13.46
N CYS A 451 7.34 7.03 12.21
CA CYS A 451 6.86 7.90 11.14
C CYS A 451 5.91 7.10 10.24
N LEU A 452 4.59 7.36 10.41
CA LEU A 452 3.52 6.63 9.78
C LEU A 452 3.11 7.35 8.49
N ASP A 453 3.74 6.98 7.39
CA ASP A 453 3.40 7.50 6.07
C ASP A 453 2.07 6.90 5.58
N ARG A 454 1.36 7.57 4.71
CA ARG A 454 0.02 7.19 4.19
C ARG A 454 -1.04 7.05 5.27
N ALA A 455 -0.97 7.86 6.33
CA ALA A 455 -2.08 8.01 7.25
C ALA A 455 -3.25 8.71 6.55
N GLY A 456 -4.48 8.18 6.70
CA GLY A 456 -5.62 8.59 5.91
C GLY A 456 -5.79 7.75 4.64
N LEU A 457 -6.36 8.33 3.58
CA LEU A 457 -6.67 7.61 2.36
C LEU A 457 -5.47 7.32 1.45
N SER A 458 -5.52 6.14 0.85
CA SER A 458 -4.72 5.74 -0.33
C SER A 458 -5.69 5.29 -1.44
N PRO A 459 -6.35 6.22 -2.16
CA PRO A 459 -7.54 5.91 -2.96
C PRO A 459 -7.33 4.80 -3.98
N ASN A 460 -6.26 4.87 -4.77
CA ASN A 460 -6.01 3.92 -5.85
C ASN A 460 -5.65 2.50 -5.35
N ASP A 461 -5.14 2.38 -4.12
CA ASP A 461 -4.74 1.11 -3.51
C ASP A 461 -5.87 0.48 -2.68
N GLY A 462 -6.79 1.31 -2.17
CA GLY A 462 -8.02 0.88 -1.53
C GLY A 462 -7.85 0.35 -0.10
N PRO A 463 -8.78 -0.52 0.35
CA PRO A 463 -8.96 -0.89 1.75
C PRO A 463 -7.73 -1.53 2.39
N THR A 464 -6.85 -2.13 1.61
CA THR A 464 -5.62 -2.77 2.12
C THR A 464 -4.50 -1.77 2.43
N HIS A 465 -4.62 -0.53 1.93
CA HIS A 465 -3.58 0.49 2.03
C HIS A 465 -4.04 1.80 2.69
N HIS A 466 -5.33 1.95 3.00
CA HIS A 466 -5.80 3.09 3.79
C HIS A 466 -5.24 3.05 5.21
N GLY A 467 -4.65 4.15 5.66
CA GLY A 467 -4.17 4.35 7.02
C GLY A 467 -5.27 4.93 7.93
N LEU A 468 -6.38 4.20 8.08
CA LEU A 468 -7.58 4.70 8.77
C LEU A 468 -7.77 4.11 10.18
N PHE A 469 -6.86 3.25 10.67
CA PHE A 469 -7.05 2.52 11.93
C PHE A 469 -5.96 2.79 12.96
N ASP A 470 -4.88 3.47 12.61
CA ASP A 470 -3.69 3.66 13.45
C ASP A 470 -3.98 4.41 14.76
N LEU A 471 -4.79 5.48 14.74
CA LEU A 471 -5.16 6.17 15.97
C LEU A 471 -5.91 5.24 16.93
N SER A 472 -6.85 4.44 16.41
CA SER A 472 -7.69 3.57 17.24
C SER A 472 -6.86 2.55 18.01
N TYR A 473 -5.89 1.89 17.38
CA TYR A 473 -5.08 0.87 18.07
C TYR A 473 -3.87 1.44 18.81
N LEU A 474 -3.38 2.65 18.47
CA LEU A 474 -2.27 3.28 19.20
C LEU A 474 -2.72 4.05 20.43
N ARG A 475 -3.94 4.63 20.43
CA ARG A 475 -4.42 5.43 21.56
C ARG A 475 -4.50 4.66 22.89
N CYS A 476 -4.82 3.36 22.85
CA CYS A 476 -4.88 2.53 24.06
C CYS A 476 -3.50 2.18 24.62
N VAL A 477 -2.40 2.40 23.87
CA VAL A 477 -1.05 2.03 24.28
C VAL A 477 -0.51 3.04 25.31
N PRO A 478 -0.16 2.63 26.56
CA PRO A 478 0.48 3.53 27.51
C PRO A 478 1.83 4.07 27.01
N ASN A 479 2.26 5.20 27.54
CA ASN A 479 3.51 5.89 27.18
C ASN A 479 3.59 6.44 25.75
N ALA A 480 2.63 6.12 24.86
CA ALA A 480 2.63 6.59 23.48
C ALA A 480 2.32 8.10 23.40
N THR A 481 3.16 8.85 22.68
CA THR A 481 2.86 10.23 22.24
C THR A 481 2.47 10.19 20.77
N ILE A 482 1.23 10.62 20.43
CA ILE A 482 0.67 10.52 19.07
C ILE A 482 0.37 11.91 18.52
N MET A 483 0.95 12.24 17.36
CA MET A 483 0.91 13.55 16.72
C MET A 483 0.55 13.44 15.24
N GLN A 484 -0.09 14.50 14.73
CA GLN A 484 -0.34 14.65 13.30
C GLN A 484 -0.15 16.10 12.87
N PRO A 485 0.79 16.40 11.95
CA PRO A 485 1.07 17.75 11.50
C PRO A 485 -0.01 18.27 10.56
N LYS A 486 -0.33 19.57 10.65
CA LYS A 486 -1.24 20.27 9.73
C LYS A 486 -0.60 20.56 8.36
N ASP A 487 0.73 20.66 8.33
CA ASP A 487 1.54 21.02 7.15
C ASP A 487 2.96 20.44 7.25
N GLU A 488 3.78 20.67 6.22
CA GLU A 488 5.15 20.16 6.12
C GLU A 488 6.11 20.78 7.16
N ASP A 489 5.89 22.03 7.52
CA ASP A 489 6.72 22.72 8.49
C ASP A 489 6.49 22.17 9.91
N GLU A 490 5.24 21.93 10.26
CA GLU A 490 4.88 21.29 11.53
C GLU A 490 5.35 19.82 11.59
N LEU A 491 5.42 19.10 10.43
CA LEU A 491 6.02 17.76 10.37
C LEU A 491 7.48 17.78 10.84
N VAL A 492 8.25 18.78 10.43
CA VAL A 492 9.67 18.91 10.85
C VAL A 492 9.78 19.24 12.34
N ASP A 493 8.88 20.09 12.88
CA ASP A 493 8.79 20.38 14.31
C ASP A 493 8.43 19.12 15.12
N MET A 494 7.47 18.34 14.65
CA MET A 494 7.06 17.10 15.30
C MET A 494 8.17 16.04 15.28
N LEU A 495 8.91 15.93 14.17
CA LEU A 495 10.08 15.05 14.12
C LEU A 495 11.16 15.48 15.12
N HIS A 496 11.46 16.77 15.19
CA HIS A 496 12.39 17.32 16.18
C HIS A 496 11.93 17.04 17.60
N THR A 497 10.63 17.25 17.88
CA THR A 497 10.02 16.98 19.18
C THR A 497 10.08 15.50 19.53
N SER A 498 9.73 14.62 18.59
CA SER A 498 9.74 13.17 18.83
C SER A 498 11.14 12.64 19.13
N LEU A 499 12.16 13.14 18.44
CA LEU A 499 13.57 12.79 18.69
C LEU A 499 14.04 13.22 20.10
N ALA A 500 13.36 14.15 20.74
CA ALA A 500 13.66 14.59 22.12
C ALA A 500 12.84 13.86 23.19
N LEU A 501 11.82 13.10 22.83
CA LEU A 501 10.97 12.38 23.78
C LEU A 501 11.75 11.31 24.56
N PRO A 502 11.41 11.08 25.83
CA PRO A 502 11.98 9.98 26.64
C PRO A 502 11.37 8.60 26.32
N GLY A 503 10.24 8.55 25.63
CA GLY A 503 9.49 7.35 25.24
C GLY A 503 9.06 7.37 23.77
N PRO A 504 8.15 6.45 23.38
CA PRO A 504 7.77 6.30 21.98
C PRO A 504 6.94 7.47 21.45
N GLY A 505 7.33 8.00 20.28
CA GLY A 505 6.63 9.03 19.55
C GLY A 505 6.11 8.53 18.20
N PHE A 506 4.85 8.84 17.88
CA PHE A 506 4.18 8.46 16.64
C PHE A 506 3.79 9.73 15.88
N ILE A 507 4.28 9.88 14.67
CA ILE A 507 3.97 10.99 13.77
C ILE A 507 3.27 10.41 12.55
N ARG A 508 2.00 10.71 12.36
CA ARG A 508 1.23 10.27 11.19
C ARG A 508 1.05 11.40 10.20
N TYR A 509 1.27 11.16 8.91
CA TYR A 509 1.11 12.14 7.84
C TYR A 509 0.58 11.51 6.55
N PRO A 510 -0.14 12.29 5.70
CA PRO A 510 -0.80 11.75 4.52
C PRO A 510 0.19 11.45 3.39
N ARG A 511 -0.28 10.69 2.42
CA ARG A 511 0.38 10.50 1.12
C ARG A 511 0.26 11.76 0.28
N GLY A 512 1.32 12.10 -0.45
CA GLY A 512 1.30 13.12 -1.50
C GLY A 512 1.87 14.46 -1.09
N ALA A 513 1.54 15.47 -1.89
CA ALA A 513 2.08 16.80 -1.74
C ALA A 513 1.54 17.49 -0.48
N GLY A 514 2.38 18.29 0.15
CA GLY A 514 2.00 19.21 1.20
C GLY A 514 1.29 20.47 0.67
N LEU A 515 1.27 21.49 1.48
CA LEU A 515 0.64 22.79 1.14
C LEU A 515 1.61 23.76 0.45
N GLY A 516 2.91 23.46 0.46
CA GLY A 516 3.96 24.33 -0.04
C GLY A 516 4.32 25.48 0.92
N VAL A 517 4.15 25.25 2.21
CA VAL A 517 4.54 26.24 3.22
C VAL A 517 6.05 26.39 3.31
N GLN A 518 6.51 27.59 3.65
CA GLN A 518 7.93 27.83 3.87
C GLN A 518 8.39 27.14 5.15
N LEU A 519 9.36 26.23 5.02
CA LEU A 519 9.95 25.56 6.17
C LEU A 519 10.79 26.54 7.01
N LYS A 520 10.67 26.43 8.34
CA LYS A 520 11.53 27.18 9.26
C LYS A 520 12.99 26.71 9.16
N GLU A 521 13.90 27.64 9.25
CA GLU A 521 15.34 27.33 9.28
C GLU A 521 15.69 26.47 10.51
N LYS A 522 15.12 26.82 11.67
CA LYS A 522 15.29 26.10 12.94
C LYS A 522 13.95 25.49 13.38
N PRO A 523 13.84 24.17 13.41
CA PRO A 523 12.64 23.51 13.91
C PRO A 523 12.38 23.84 15.38
N ALA A 524 11.11 24.01 15.72
CA ALA A 524 10.70 24.21 17.10
C ALA A 524 10.58 22.88 17.86
N LEU A 525 10.75 22.92 19.17
CA LEU A 525 10.28 21.86 20.07
C LEU A 525 8.87 22.23 20.48
N LEU A 526 7.91 21.38 20.10
CA LEU A 526 6.51 21.57 20.47
C LEU A 526 6.30 21.17 21.93
N ALA A 527 5.51 21.95 22.66
CA ALA A 527 5.04 21.53 23.98
C ALA A 527 4.10 20.33 23.83
N VAL A 528 4.50 19.18 24.37
CA VAL A 528 3.74 17.93 24.25
C VAL A 528 2.36 18.07 24.88
N GLY A 529 1.33 17.69 24.14
CA GLY A 529 -0.05 17.80 24.58
C GLY A 529 -0.65 19.20 24.52
N HIS A 530 -0.02 20.13 23.81
CA HIS A 530 -0.56 21.47 23.58
C HIS A 530 -1.05 21.65 22.14
N ALA A 531 -2.31 22.03 22.01
CA ALA A 531 -2.95 22.40 20.75
C ALA A 531 -2.59 23.85 20.35
N GLU A 532 -2.94 24.23 19.14
CA GLU A 532 -2.74 25.57 18.60
C GLU A 532 -4.09 26.20 18.22
N MET A 533 -4.41 27.37 18.79
CA MET A 533 -5.53 28.18 18.31
C MET A 533 -5.16 28.78 16.97
N VAL A 534 -5.88 28.38 15.90
CA VAL A 534 -5.65 28.88 14.54
C VAL A 534 -6.61 30.01 14.19
N ARG A 535 -7.84 29.96 14.70
CA ARG A 535 -8.88 30.96 14.49
C ARG A 535 -9.76 31.06 15.74
N GLU A 536 -10.03 32.28 16.21
CA GLU A 536 -10.95 32.54 17.30
C GLU A 536 -12.42 32.39 16.85
N GLY A 537 -13.31 31.99 17.77
CA GLY A 537 -14.75 31.88 17.55
C GLY A 537 -15.51 31.62 18.83
N SER A 538 -16.80 31.93 18.88
CA SER A 538 -17.62 31.88 20.10
C SER A 538 -18.87 31.01 20.02
N ASN A 539 -19.34 30.63 18.83
CA ASN A 539 -20.53 29.79 18.66
C ASN A 539 -20.18 28.30 18.44
N ILE A 540 -19.21 28.05 17.56
CA ILE A 540 -18.71 26.69 17.24
C ILE A 540 -17.19 26.68 17.36
N MET A 541 -16.63 25.66 17.96
CA MET A 541 -15.19 25.42 17.95
C MET A 541 -14.87 24.11 17.25
N ILE A 542 -14.11 24.20 16.14
CA ILE A 542 -13.68 23.04 15.37
C ILE A 542 -12.29 22.61 15.85
N TRP A 543 -12.18 21.43 16.42
CA TRP A 543 -10.94 20.76 16.76
C TRP A 543 -10.56 19.85 15.60
N ALA A 544 -9.60 20.27 14.79
CA ALA A 544 -9.16 19.55 13.60
C ALA A 544 -7.79 18.90 13.81
N LEU A 545 -7.60 17.72 13.24
CA LEU A 545 -6.36 16.96 13.34
C LEU A 545 -5.66 16.89 11.97
N GLY A 546 -4.42 17.36 11.92
CA GLY A 546 -3.54 17.22 10.77
C GLY A 546 -4.09 17.90 9.51
N SER A 547 -4.13 17.19 8.39
CA SER A 547 -4.60 17.71 7.09
C SER A 547 -6.02 18.27 7.12
N MET A 548 -6.84 17.86 8.11
CA MET A 548 -8.21 18.37 8.25
C MET A 548 -8.28 19.81 8.77
N VAL A 549 -7.17 20.42 9.19
CA VAL A 549 -7.12 21.83 9.64
C VAL A 549 -7.48 22.77 8.50
N GLN A 550 -7.06 22.50 7.28
CA GLN A 550 -7.39 23.34 6.11
C GLN A 550 -8.88 23.26 5.76
N ASP A 551 -9.44 22.04 5.80
CA ASP A 551 -10.88 21.84 5.59
C ASP A 551 -11.71 22.53 6.70
N ALA A 552 -11.22 22.50 7.94
CA ALA A 552 -11.85 23.20 9.08
C ALA A 552 -11.83 24.73 8.93
N LEU A 553 -10.72 25.29 8.44
CA LEU A 553 -10.62 26.73 8.15
C LEU A 553 -11.59 27.16 7.04
N ALA A 554 -11.67 26.38 5.96
CA ALA A 554 -12.61 26.64 4.87
C ALA A 554 -14.08 26.56 5.34
N LEU A 555 -14.40 25.55 6.16
CA LEU A 555 -15.73 25.40 6.78
C LEU A 555 -16.07 26.60 7.71
N ALA A 556 -15.12 26.98 8.55
CA ALA A 556 -15.28 28.09 9.47
C ALA A 556 -15.54 29.41 8.73
N GLU A 557 -14.79 29.66 7.65
CA GLU A 557 -14.98 30.86 6.81
C GLU A 557 -16.36 30.87 6.17
N LYS A 558 -16.79 29.72 5.59
CA LYS A 558 -18.10 29.59 4.96
C LYS A 558 -19.24 29.81 5.96
N LEU A 559 -19.22 29.17 7.13
CA LEU A 559 -20.24 29.36 8.18
C LEU A 559 -20.27 30.80 8.70
N THR A 560 -19.12 31.46 8.80
CA THR A 560 -19.06 32.87 9.27
C THR A 560 -19.56 33.81 8.22
N THR A 561 -19.23 33.62 6.95
CA THR A 561 -19.64 34.57 5.88
C THR A 561 -21.07 34.38 5.44
N GLU A 562 -21.56 33.16 5.29
CA GLU A 562 -22.88 32.83 4.77
C GLU A 562 -23.95 32.85 5.89
N GLU A 563 -23.66 32.23 7.04
CA GLU A 563 -24.62 31.98 8.11
C GLU A 563 -24.48 32.95 9.31
N LYS A 564 -23.43 33.79 9.31
CA LYS A 564 -23.13 34.74 10.41
C LYS A 564 -22.86 34.07 11.76
N ILE A 565 -22.34 32.85 11.73
CA ILE A 565 -21.97 32.05 12.91
C ILE A 565 -20.49 32.30 13.20
N SER A 566 -20.13 32.63 14.45
CA SER A 566 -18.75 32.82 14.88
C SER A 566 -18.10 31.45 15.10
N VAL A 567 -17.18 31.04 14.20
CA VAL A 567 -16.56 29.71 14.22
C VAL A 567 -15.06 29.83 14.46
N GLY A 568 -14.57 29.19 15.52
CA GLY A 568 -13.15 29.04 15.80
C GLY A 568 -12.59 27.72 15.31
N VAL A 569 -11.26 27.67 15.12
CA VAL A 569 -10.52 26.48 14.68
C VAL A 569 -9.30 26.25 15.55
N VAL A 570 -9.15 25.04 16.05
CA VAL A 570 -8.00 24.54 16.80
C VAL A 570 -7.29 23.46 15.98
N ASN A 571 -5.99 23.61 15.78
CA ASN A 571 -5.12 22.51 15.36
C ASN A 571 -4.79 21.67 16.60
N ALA A 572 -5.35 20.48 16.68
CA ALA A 572 -5.19 19.62 17.85
C ALA A 572 -3.75 19.14 18.05
N ARG A 573 -2.95 19.01 16.99
CA ARG A 573 -1.55 18.54 16.99
C ARG A 573 -1.37 17.15 17.59
N PHE A 574 -1.81 16.97 18.85
CA PHE A 574 -1.65 15.75 19.65
C PHE A 574 -2.99 15.08 19.88
N VAL A 575 -3.02 13.78 19.58
CA VAL A 575 -4.14 12.91 19.95
C VAL A 575 -3.91 12.33 21.36
N LYS A 576 -2.64 12.12 21.68
CA LYS A 576 -2.20 11.63 22.99
C LYS A 576 -0.80 12.19 23.32
N PRO A 577 -0.65 12.92 24.45
CA PRO A 577 -1.74 13.41 25.28
C PRO A 577 -2.57 14.49 24.59
N LEU A 578 -3.86 14.53 24.86
CA LEU A 578 -4.77 15.56 24.39
C LEU A 578 -4.61 16.85 25.21
N ASP A 579 -4.73 18.04 24.63
CA ASP A 579 -4.82 19.31 25.34
C ASP A 579 -6.18 19.44 26.07
N ARG A 580 -6.26 18.76 27.21
CA ARG A 580 -7.48 18.73 28.03
C ARG A 580 -7.84 20.09 28.60
N ALA A 581 -6.83 20.89 28.95
CA ALA A 581 -7.07 22.20 29.57
C ALA A 581 -7.77 23.16 28.57
N LEU A 582 -7.25 23.24 27.35
CA LEU A 582 -7.85 24.06 26.30
C LEU A 582 -9.21 23.48 25.88
N LEU A 583 -9.34 22.14 25.73
CA LEU A 583 -10.59 21.49 25.36
C LEU A 583 -11.71 21.82 26.36
N LEU A 584 -11.44 21.65 27.66
CA LEU A 584 -12.43 21.90 28.71
C LEU A 584 -12.78 23.39 28.83
N SER A 585 -11.82 24.30 28.62
CA SER A 585 -12.10 25.74 28.57
C SER A 585 -13.05 26.09 27.43
N HIS A 586 -12.91 25.49 26.27
CA HIS A 586 -13.84 25.64 25.15
C HIS A 586 -15.20 25.03 25.46
N ALA A 587 -15.20 23.81 26.01
CA ALA A 587 -16.45 23.14 26.37
C ALA A 587 -17.28 23.87 27.41
N ALA A 588 -16.66 24.68 28.27
CA ALA A 588 -17.35 25.49 29.27
C ALA A 588 -18.09 26.69 28.70
N CYS A 589 -17.68 27.21 27.52
CA CYS A 589 -18.23 28.48 26.99
C CYS A 589 -18.70 28.38 25.53
N ILE A 590 -18.39 27.31 24.79
CA ILE A 590 -18.76 27.12 23.39
C ILE A 590 -19.91 26.09 23.32
N PRO A 591 -21.07 26.41 22.75
CA PRO A 591 -22.23 25.53 22.70
C PRO A 591 -22.03 24.24 21.86
N LEU A 592 -21.22 24.33 20.77
CA LEU A 592 -20.98 23.21 19.90
C LEU A 592 -19.49 23.04 19.64
N LEU A 593 -18.95 21.85 19.95
CA LEU A 593 -17.64 21.40 19.50
C LEU A 593 -17.81 20.52 18.26
N VAL A 594 -16.88 20.66 17.31
CA VAL A 594 -16.80 19.80 16.12
C VAL A 594 -15.43 19.17 16.09
N THR A 595 -15.32 17.85 15.93
CA THR A 595 -14.03 17.19 15.70
C THR A 595 -13.90 16.80 14.25
N MET A 596 -12.71 17.02 13.64
CA MET A 596 -12.44 16.64 12.25
C MET A 596 -11.15 15.82 12.18
N GLU A 597 -11.26 14.60 11.65
CA GLU A 597 -10.16 13.65 11.54
C GLU A 597 -10.21 12.84 10.22
N ASP A 598 -9.06 12.61 9.60
CA ASP A 598 -8.92 11.68 8.47
C ASP A 598 -8.60 10.27 9.00
N HIS A 599 -9.59 9.70 9.70
CA HIS A 599 -9.52 8.41 10.41
C HIS A 599 -10.95 7.90 10.64
N VAL A 600 -11.13 6.60 10.95
CA VAL A 600 -12.44 6.09 11.37
C VAL A 600 -12.86 6.72 12.69
N LEU A 601 -14.17 6.99 12.82
CA LEU A 601 -14.71 7.60 14.04
C LEU A 601 -14.56 6.73 15.29
N SER A 602 -14.58 5.38 15.10
CA SER A 602 -14.45 4.42 16.20
C SER A 602 -13.03 4.42 16.77
N GLY A 603 -12.88 4.85 18.02
CA GLY A 603 -11.59 4.91 18.71
C GLY A 603 -10.63 6.00 18.20
N GLY A 604 -11.04 6.86 17.25
CA GLY A 604 -10.23 7.94 16.70
C GLY A 604 -10.10 9.16 17.62
N PHE A 605 -9.72 10.30 17.02
CA PHE A 605 -9.55 11.58 17.72
C PHE A 605 -10.84 12.09 18.37
N GLY A 606 -11.96 12.03 17.63
CA GLY A 606 -13.26 12.44 18.16
C GLY A 606 -13.71 11.58 19.36
N SER A 607 -13.31 10.30 19.41
CA SER A 607 -13.54 9.45 20.59
C SER A 607 -12.70 9.91 21.78
N ALA A 608 -11.43 10.32 21.58
CA ALA A 608 -10.60 10.88 22.65
C ALA A 608 -11.20 12.15 23.26
N VAL A 609 -11.77 13.02 22.41
CA VAL A 609 -12.46 14.24 22.85
C VAL A 609 -13.69 13.88 23.69
N LEU A 610 -14.53 12.93 23.24
CA LEU A 610 -15.71 12.51 24.01
C LEU A 610 -15.34 11.89 25.37
N GLU A 611 -14.31 11.05 25.41
CA GLU A 611 -13.80 10.46 26.66
C GLU A 611 -13.33 11.54 27.62
N ALA A 612 -12.56 12.53 27.14
CA ALA A 612 -12.06 13.63 27.96
C ALA A 612 -13.18 14.51 28.53
N LEU A 613 -14.24 14.78 27.74
CA LEU A 613 -15.41 15.52 28.19
C LEU A 613 -16.22 14.74 29.21
N GLN A 614 -16.44 13.44 28.98
CA GLN A 614 -17.17 12.58 29.91
C GLN A 614 -16.47 12.44 31.26
N GLU A 615 -15.13 12.26 31.27
CA GLU A 615 -14.32 12.21 32.48
C GLU A 615 -14.38 13.51 33.30
N ALA A 616 -14.69 14.64 32.66
CA ALA A 616 -14.85 15.95 33.29
C ALA A 616 -16.32 16.31 33.58
N ASP A 617 -17.25 15.38 33.46
CA ASP A 617 -18.71 15.59 33.58
C ASP A 617 -19.25 16.71 32.68
N CYS A 618 -18.60 16.97 31.55
CA CYS A 618 -18.96 18.01 30.61
C CYS A 618 -19.96 17.50 29.58
N ARG A 619 -21.09 18.24 29.43
CA ARG A 619 -22.22 17.85 28.53
C ARG A 619 -22.29 18.66 27.25
N THR A 620 -21.21 19.35 26.86
CA THR A 620 -21.20 20.15 25.62
C THR A 620 -21.46 19.24 24.41
N ALA A 621 -22.31 19.74 23.50
CA ALA A 621 -22.63 19.00 22.27
C ALA A 621 -21.39 18.84 21.39
N VAL A 622 -21.23 17.65 20.83
CA VAL A 622 -20.13 17.32 19.91
C VAL A 622 -20.68 16.76 18.59
N GLU A 623 -20.23 17.31 17.47
CA GLU A 623 -20.39 16.72 16.14
C GLU A 623 -19.05 16.14 15.69
N ARG A 624 -19.03 14.88 15.26
CA ARG A 624 -17.79 14.22 14.83
C ARG A 624 -17.76 14.01 13.33
N ILE A 625 -16.70 14.48 12.66
CA ILE A 625 -16.46 14.36 11.23
C ILE A 625 -15.26 13.44 11.03
N GLY A 626 -15.47 12.32 10.39
CA GLY A 626 -14.48 11.28 10.09
C GLY A 626 -15.11 10.10 9.36
N TRP A 627 -14.34 9.11 9.02
CA TRP A 627 -14.77 7.95 8.23
C TRP A 627 -15.72 7.06 9.04
N PRO A 628 -16.77 6.51 8.38
CA PRO A 628 -17.71 5.60 9.04
C PRO A 628 -17.03 4.25 9.38
N ASP A 629 -17.71 3.44 10.19
CA ASP A 629 -17.31 2.07 10.53
C ASP A 629 -17.53 1.13 9.33
N LYS A 630 -16.68 1.30 8.31
CA LYS A 630 -16.67 0.52 7.06
C LYS A 630 -15.27 0.48 6.48
N PHE A 631 -14.93 -0.60 5.79
CA PHE A 631 -13.78 -0.61 4.90
C PHE A 631 -14.07 0.27 3.68
N VAL A 632 -13.32 1.35 3.53
CA VAL A 632 -13.44 2.27 2.39
C VAL A 632 -12.87 1.58 1.14
N GLU A 633 -13.62 1.54 0.06
CA GLU A 633 -13.20 0.92 -1.20
C GLU A 633 -12.10 1.72 -1.90
N HIS A 634 -11.52 1.16 -2.98
CA HIS A 634 -10.65 1.91 -3.86
C HIS A 634 -11.43 2.93 -4.69
N GLY A 635 -10.78 3.99 -5.12
CA GLY A 635 -11.40 5.03 -5.92
C GLY A 635 -10.42 5.87 -6.71
N SER A 636 -10.95 6.69 -7.59
CA SER A 636 -10.15 7.52 -8.50
C SER A 636 -9.44 8.67 -7.77
N SER A 637 -10.04 9.20 -6.71
CA SER A 637 -9.46 10.29 -5.92
C SER A 637 -10.03 10.32 -4.49
N THR A 638 -9.34 11.05 -3.61
CA THR A 638 -9.78 11.32 -2.23
C THR A 638 -11.12 12.07 -2.20
N GLU A 639 -11.30 13.05 -3.06
CA GLU A 639 -12.52 13.88 -3.13
C GLU A 639 -13.74 13.02 -3.48
N LEU A 640 -13.59 12.12 -4.45
CA LEU A 640 -14.68 11.23 -4.86
C LEU A 640 -15.07 10.26 -3.74
N LEU A 641 -14.09 9.69 -3.03
CA LEU A 641 -14.36 8.85 -1.88
C LEU A 641 -15.01 9.64 -0.74
N ARG A 642 -14.51 10.84 -0.42
CA ARG A 642 -15.15 11.72 0.56
C ARG A 642 -16.61 12.00 0.19
N ALA A 643 -16.90 12.30 -1.08
CA ALA A 643 -18.28 12.50 -1.54
C ALA A 643 -19.14 11.24 -1.36
N THR A 644 -18.60 10.06 -1.69
CA THR A 644 -19.30 8.78 -1.55
C THR A 644 -19.68 8.46 -0.11
N TYR A 645 -18.82 8.84 0.85
CA TYR A 645 -19.00 8.54 2.27
C TYR A 645 -19.54 9.71 3.12
N GLY A 646 -20.05 10.75 2.49
CA GLY A 646 -20.67 11.88 3.19
C GLY A 646 -19.68 12.83 3.87
N LEU A 647 -18.45 12.92 3.34
CA LEU A 647 -17.37 13.77 3.82
C LEU A 647 -16.96 14.83 2.79
N ALA A 648 -17.78 15.09 1.77
CA ALA A 648 -17.61 16.26 0.91
C ALA A 648 -17.80 17.56 1.72
N PRO A 649 -17.10 18.66 1.35
CA PRO A 649 -17.18 19.93 2.08
C PRO A 649 -18.61 20.44 2.28
N GLU A 650 -19.48 20.31 1.27
CA GLU A 650 -20.89 20.73 1.31
C GLU A 650 -21.69 19.88 2.30
N GLU A 651 -21.42 18.59 2.36
CA GLU A 651 -22.11 17.67 3.27
C GLU A 651 -21.67 17.91 4.72
N ILE A 652 -20.38 18.14 4.96
CA ILE A 652 -19.84 18.51 6.28
C ILE A 652 -20.50 19.83 6.72
N HIS A 653 -20.54 20.84 5.84
CA HIS A 653 -21.19 22.11 6.11
C HIS A 653 -22.65 21.90 6.52
N ARG A 654 -23.41 21.14 5.73
CA ARG A 654 -24.83 20.84 6.00
C ARG A 654 -25.03 20.17 7.36
N ARG A 655 -24.19 19.20 7.72
CA ARG A 655 -24.24 18.46 8.99
C ARG A 655 -23.98 19.38 10.18
N VAL A 656 -22.91 20.16 10.12
CA VAL A 656 -22.53 21.09 11.21
C VAL A 656 -23.58 22.16 11.39
N LEU A 657 -24.10 22.75 10.30
CA LEU A 657 -25.16 23.76 10.34
C LEU A 657 -26.48 23.20 10.91
N ALA A 658 -26.88 22.01 10.50
CA ALA A 658 -28.05 21.33 11.03
C ALA A 658 -27.93 21.08 12.54
N ARG A 659 -26.77 20.62 12.99
CA ARG A 659 -26.50 20.40 14.42
C ARG A 659 -26.56 21.70 15.22
N TRP A 660 -25.94 22.75 14.69
CA TRP A 660 -25.99 24.07 15.29
C TRP A 660 -27.42 24.61 15.41
N ARG A 661 -28.22 24.55 14.35
CA ARG A 661 -29.62 25.03 14.34
C ARG A 661 -30.50 24.26 15.34
N ASN A 662 -30.33 22.93 15.46
CA ASN A 662 -31.07 22.15 16.43
C ASN A 662 -30.73 22.55 17.88
N LEU A 663 -29.46 22.75 18.20
CA LEU A 663 -29.06 23.23 19.53
C LEU A 663 -29.59 24.63 19.86
N SER A 664 -29.56 25.54 18.89
CA SER A 664 -30.08 26.90 19.07
C SER A 664 -31.60 26.89 19.30
N ALA A 665 -32.33 26.00 18.64
CA ALA A 665 -33.75 25.83 18.86
C ALA A 665 -34.08 25.21 20.23
N GLU A 666 -33.30 24.25 20.70
CA GLU A 666 -33.42 23.64 22.03
C GLU A 666 -33.18 24.67 23.15
N HIS A 667 -32.22 25.58 23.02
CA HIS A 667 -31.96 26.66 24.00
C HIS A 667 -33.11 27.67 24.07
N VAL A 668 -33.66 28.09 22.90
CA VAL A 668 -34.81 29.00 22.87
C VAL A 668 -36.04 28.33 23.52
N ALA A 669 -36.26 27.05 23.34
CA ALA A 669 -37.37 26.32 23.96
C ALA A 669 -37.18 26.07 25.47
N ALA A 670 -35.96 26.09 25.97
CA ALA A 670 -35.66 25.91 27.40
C ALA A 670 -35.77 27.23 28.21
N ASP A 671 -35.68 28.38 27.53
CA ASP A 671 -35.80 29.74 28.10
C ASP A 671 -37.26 30.25 28.08
N VAL A 672 -38.22 29.54 27.48
CA VAL A 672 -39.65 29.80 27.45
C VAL A 672 -40.37 28.84 28.41
#